data_a30be18ab6944c5c9c1f2e5f846e454b
#
_entry.id   a30be18ab6944c5c9c1f2e5f846e454b
#
_cell.length_a   1.000
_cell.length_b   1.000
_cell.length_c   1.000
_cell.angle_alpha   90.00
_cell.angle_beta   90.00
_cell.angle_gamma   90.00
#
_symmetry.space_group_name_H-M   'P 1'
#
loop_
_entity.id
_entity.type
_entity.pdbx_description
1 polymer ?
#
loop_
_entity_poly.entity_id
_entity_poly.type
_entity_poly.pdbx_seq_one_letter_code
_entity_poly.pdbx_strand_id
1 'polypeptide(L)'
;MIGLLYLSGNSQVSISDQYLVLNAKANDPLFTTYAAAMERSRFFADKAYFMDYFSPERPITYSNQYSGEWAVLWKVNNMVIDKIRKFARPPVVVASFPDMAILNYSPFPGLDVEEVFFVYSSGAAIIHLNIKNTGSREFQFNLYPLIHLPEDSLRVVKFDAQNNGYIFTHYESTIRLHSNLYANRGYPTHFRNLLSCDLPLDSYGTYKGCEMQDFYFAVKRLSKVHSYVLKLNEQTEGSTEFLALQKNFVLKPGESTSVRFIRGVQDARSDESELIADVQAAKTANIQTYLDENIKLFTSVPRIKFPDNKDKMVYLGAFNLVRQCMLPPSGETKYNYYVFSRNPIWGWGHGHQVMHESLSMLPYVYLDAKSAQESQRIYMEQQYADGLIGYRHGPRGPQVYPHEGVATTSAPFFTWTNWEIYSVSKDREFLKNAYDAGAKFIAYLEKNRDKDRDGMFEWGPYGIIENVRDGWNVVFQLFSEGEDEGRDISDELDALDLTTQVANEIYYLRKMAEELGDQEGVQKWSEKFDRISGLINKFMWDDKDQFYYHVAMSDNSFTFEGESLKRQEIIGFLPMWAHVATKERAKDLTKHLTDPDTFWREFGVPTLSAADPHYTPFVDGCCRWNGPIWLLWDYMVLDGLQNYGYDKLARELGDKMMLAVTTQLAKNHHFWESYSPDYPAQECPANYIWDSIMAKMLIDLYQK
;
A
#
# COMPACT_ATOMS: atom_id res chain seq x y z
N MET A 1 56.93 4.84 4.32
CA MET A 1 55.99 5.89 3.88
C MET A 1 55.16 5.32 2.76
N ILE A 2 54.06 4.66 3.06
CA ILE A 2 53.11 4.16 2.06
C ILE A 2 51.92 5.12 2.11
N GLY A 3 51.85 5.94 1.06
CA GLY A 3 50.74 6.89 0.92
C GLY A 3 49.43 6.15 0.64
N LEU A 4 48.49 6.21 1.57
CA LEU A 4 47.11 5.89 1.34
C LEU A 4 46.53 6.96 0.40
N LEU A 5 46.37 6.60 -0.86
CA LEU A 5 45.53 7.31 -1.81
C LEU A 5 44.09 7.17 -1.37
N TYR A 6 43.55 8.17 -0.67
CA TYR A 6 42.11 8.36 -0.57
C TYR A 6 41.55 8.68 -1.95
N LEU A 7 41.00 7.67 -2.62
CA LEU A 7 40.15 7.90 -3.79
C LEU A 7 38.83 8.49 -3.24
N SER A 8 38.77 9.81 -3.18
CA SER A 8 37.51 10.55 -2.97
C SER A 8 36.74 10.51 -4.30
N GLY A 9 36.09 9.39 -4.54
CA GLY A 9 35.11 9.29 -5.62
C GLY A 9 33.79 9.88 -5.12
N ASN A 10 33.58 11.17 -5.30
CA ASN A 10 32.25 11.80 -5.17
C ASN A 10 31.41 11.33 -6.35
N SER A 11 30.78 10.16 -6.25
CA SER A 11 29.85 9.70 -7.26
C SER A 11 28.43 10.18 -6.90
N GLN A 12 28.06 11.31 -7.49
CA GLN A 12 26.66 11.69 -7.64
C GLN A 12 25.92 10.52 -8.29
N VAL A 13 24.71 10.17 -7.80
CA VAL A 13 23.96 9.08 -8.41
C VAL A 13 23.41 9.47 -9.76
N SER A 14 23.35 8.51 -10.68
CA SER A 14 22.94 8.75 -12.06
C SER A 14 21.72 7.91 -12.42
N ILE A 15 20.63 8.57 -12.80
CA ILE A 15 19.41 7.93 -13.29
C ILE A 15 19.53 7.78 -14.81
N SER A 16 19.80 6.56 -15.27
CA SER A 16 19.96 6.26 -16.69
C SER A 16 18.66 6.30 -17.49
N ASP A 17 17.51 6.06 -16.84
CA ASP A 17 16.19 6.04 -17.46
C ASP A 17 15.43 7.34 -17.19
N GLN A 18 15.32 8.20 -18.19
CA GLN A 18 14.66 9.51 -18.09
C GLN A 18 13.13 9.41 -17.85
N TYR A 19 12.52 8.29 -18.15
CA TYR A 19 11.09 8.07 -17.84
C TYR A 19 10.83 8.09 -16.34
N LEU A 20 11.78 7.62 -15.53
CA LEU A 20 11.67 7.54 -14.07
C LEU A 20 11.99 8.87 -13.37
N VAL A 21 12.41 9.90 -14.10
CA VAL A 21 12.63 11.23 -13.55
C VAL A 21 11.29 11.95 -13.37
N LEU A 22 11.01 12.37 -12.14
CA LEU A 22 9.74 12.98 -11.71
C LEU A 22 9.87 14.50 -11.49
N ASN A 23 10.93 14.94 -10.84
CA ASN A 23 11.13 16.33 -10.40
C ASN A 23 9.95 16.89 -9.58
N ALA A 24 9.43 16.08 -8.65
CA ALA A 24 8.25 16.38 -7.87
C ALA A 24 8.51 17.46 -6.82
N LYS A 25 7.65 18.46 -6.76
CA LYS A 25 7.65 19.55 -5.78
C LYS A 25 6.69 19.24 -4.63
N ALA A 26 6.72 20.06 -3.60
CA ALA A 26 5.95 19.89 -2.36
C ALA A 26 4.42 19.66 -2.56
N ASN A 27 3.81 20.23 -3.58
CA ASN A 27 2.36 20.12 -3.83
C ASN A 27 2.04 19.15 -4.99
N ASP A 28 3.01 18.37 -5.46
CA ASP A 28 2.77 17.37 -6.48
C ASP A 28 2.28 16.06 -5.84
N PRO A 29 1.47 15.24 -6.54
CA PRO A 29 0.87 14.03 -6.00
C PRO A 29 1.87 12.87 -5.95
N LEU A 30 2.95 13.05 -5.22
CA LEU A 30 3.99 12.04 -5.06
C LEU A 30 3.71 11.15 -3.85
N PHE A 31 3.74 9.85 -4.04
CA PHE A 31 3.77 8.88 -2.96
C PHE A 31 5.16 8.87 -2.30
N THR A 32 5.24 9.08 -0.98
CA THR A 32 6.51 9.28 -0.27
C THR A 32 6.74 8.32 0.90
N THR A 33 6.21 7.11 0.78
CA THR A 33 6.51 6.04 1.72
C THR A 33 7.54 5.09 1.11
N TYR A 34 8.50 4.65 1.91
CA TYR A 34 9.63 3.80 1.49
C TYR A 34 9.83 2.65 2.45
N ALA A 35 9.98 1.44 1.93
CA ALA A 35 10.29 0.23 2.71
C ALA A 35 11.45 -0.52 2.07
N ALA A 36 12.11 -1.41 2.80
CA ALA A 36 13.17 -2.23 2.23
C ALA A 36 12.67 -3.03 1.01
N ALA A 37 13.53 -3.20 0.02
CA ALA A 37 13.24 -4.08 -1.11
C ALA A 37 12.89 -5.49 -0.60
N MET A 38 11.99 -6.18 -1.29
CA MET A 38 11.48 -7.49 -0.91
C MET A 38 12.60 -8.46 -0.53
N GLU A 39 13.68 -8.49 -1.29
CA GLU A 39 14.83 -9.38 -1.11
C GLU A 39 15.61 -9.10 0.20
N ARG A 40 15.45 -7.92 0.77
CA ARG A 40 16.10 -7.48 2.03
C ARG A 40 15.10 -7.24 3.15
N SER A 41 13.83 -7.56 2.92
CA SER A 41 12.75 -7.48 3.92
C SER A 41 12.70 -8.71 4.80
N ARG A 42 12.37 -8.50 6.07
CA ARG A 42 12.10 -9.55 7.04
C ARG A 42 10.68 -9.45 7.54
N PHE A 43 10.03 -10.57 7.65
CA PHE A 43 8.68 -10.65 8.18
C PHE A 43 8.57 -10.01 9.59
N PHE A 44 7.55 -9.19 9.81
CA PHE A 44 7.29 -8.44 11.05
C PHE A 44 8.33 -7.39 11.49
N ALA A 45 9.50 -7.38 10.92
CA ALA A 45 10.55 -6.44 11.33
C ALA A 45 10.54 -5.12 10.54
N ASP A 46 9.93 -5.14 9.37
CA ASP A 46 10.03 -4.06 8.40
C ASP A 46 8.80 -3.15 8.45
N LYS A 47 9.05 -1.88 8.70
CA LYS A 47 8.06 -0.80 8.65
C LYS A 47 8.51 0.23 7.64
N ALA A 48 7.55 0.77 6.90
CA ALA A 48 7.83 1.83 5.96
C ALA A 48 8.22 3.13 6.66
N TYR A 49 9.10 3.87 6.02
CA TYR A 49 9.42 5.25 6.37
C TYR A 49 8.56 6.20 5.54
N PHE A 50 7.94 7.17 6.21
CA PHE A 50 7.30 8.29 5.56
C PHE A 50 8.25 9.47 5.46
N MET A 51 8.41 10.03 4.27
CA MET A 51 9.24 11.21 4.02
C MET A 51 8.39 12.46 3.90
N ASP A 52 8.57 13.37 4.85
CA ASP A 52 8.01 14.73 4.78
C ASP A 52 9.08 15.71 4.25
N TYR A 53 9.01 15.98 2.94
CA TYR A 53 9.88 16.95 2.24
C TYR A 53 9.12 18.22 1.85
N PHE A 54 7.85 18.32 2.20
CA PHE A 54 6.90 19.30 1.69
C PHE A 54 6.40 20.28 2.76
N SER A 55 6.48 19.95 4.04
CA SER A 55 6.04 20.83 5.13
C SER A 55 7.01 21.99 5.36
N PRO A 56 6.62 23.24 5.08
CA PRO A 56 7.56 24.38 5.09
C PRO A 56 8.10 24.71 6.48
N GLU A 57 7.37 24.36 7.53
CA GLU A 57 7.73 24.64 8.94
C GLU A 57 8.56 23.53 9.58
N ARG A 58 8.98 22.52 8.81
CA ARG A 58 9.75 21.36 9.24
C ARG A 58 11.07 21.24 8.49
N PRO A 59 12.09 20.53 9.00
CA PRO A 59 13.18 20.00 8.19
C PRO A 59 12.64 18.88 7.27
N ILE A 60 13.42 18.40 6.31
CA ILE A 60 13.15 17.12 5.67
C ILE A 60 13.20 16.06 6.77
N THR A 61 12.10 15.32 6.92
CA THR A 61 11.92 14.39 8.04
C THR A 61 11.54 13.01 7.52
N TYR A 62 12.13 11.99 8.08
CA TYR A 62 11.83 10.58 7.82
C TYR A 62 11.25 9.98 9.10
N SER A 63 10.00 9.57 9.07
CA SER A 63 9.32 8.98 10.22
C SER A 63 9.00 7.52 10.00
N ASN A 64 9.16 6.74 11.03
CA ASN A 64 8.82 5.34 11.04
C ASN A 64 8.25 5.00 12.42
N GLN A 65 7.22 4.18 12.46
CA GLN A 65 6.57 3.82 13.73
C GLN A 65 7.54 3.24 14.76
N TYR A 66 8.57 2.49 14.30
CA TYR A 66 9.52 1.83 15.20
C TYR A 66 10.79 2.62 15.45
N SER A 67 11.04 3.68 14.71
CA SER A 67 12.29 4.43 14.81
C SER A 67 12.13 5.92 15.13
N GLY A 68 10.88 6.37 15.32
CA GLY A 68 10.59 7.78 15.55
C GLY A 68 10.82 8.66 14.33
N GLU A 69 11.08 9.94 14.57
CA GLU A 69 11.36 10.94 13.56
C GLU A 69 12.87 11.15 13.41
N TRP A 70 13.34 11.13 12.18
CA TRP A 70 14.74 11.32 11.83
C TRP A 70 14.91 12.47 10.84
N ALA A 71 15.80 13.41 11.11
CA ALA A 71 16.07 14.57 10.28
C ALA A 71 17.55 14.96 10.33
N VAL A 72 18.03 15.73 9.37
CA VAL A 72 19.35 16.36 9.36
C VAL A 72 19.18 17.87 9.43
N LEU A 73 19.63 18.48 10.54
CA LEU A 73 19.66 19.95 10.67
C LEU A 73 21.00 20.51 10.18
N TRP A 74 20.94 21.72 9.68
CA TRP A 74 22.09 22.44 9.14
C TRP A 74 22.45 23.65 9.98
N LYS A 75 23.73 23.90 10.16
CA LYS A 75 24.25 25.19 10.63
C LYS A 75 25.31 25.68 9.66
N VAL A 76 25.04 26.78 8.98
CA VAL A 76 25.95 27.39 8.02
C VAL A 76 26.30 28.80 8.49
N ASN A 77 27.58 29.09 8.68
CA ASN A 77 28.05 30.38 9.13
C ASN A 77 27.29 30.91 10.36
N ASN A 78 27.09 30.07 11.39
CA ASN A 78 26.29 30.32 12.59
C ASN A 78 24.77 30.49 12.41
N MET A 79 24.24 30.36 11.19
CA MET A 79 22.80 30.33 10.93
C MET A 79 22.28 28.90 10.98
N VAL A 80 21.25 28.67 11.79
CA VAL A 80 20.57 27.38 11.87
C VAL A 80 19.47 27.32 10.83
N ILE A 81 19.49 26.25 10.05
CA ILE A 81 18.52 25.95 9.01
C ILE A 81 17.81 24.66 9.43
N ASP A 82 16.67 24.83 10.02
CA ASP A 82 15.86 23.82 10.71
C ASP A 82 14.50 23.61 10.06
N LYS A 83 14.24 24.30 8.93
CA LYS A 83 12.95 24.33 8.24
C LYS A 83 13.14 24.48 6.75
N ILE A 84 12.32 23.78 5.97
CA ILE A 84 12.36 23.85 4.50
C ILE A 84 12.17 25.29 4.00
N ARG A 85 11.29 26.11 4.62
CA ARG A 85 11.10 27.51 4.21
C ARG A 85 12.34 28.40 4.39
N LYS A 86 13.36 27.94 5.10
CA LYS A 86 14.65 28.64 5.21
C LYS A 86 15.66 28.22 4.13
N PHE A 87 15.35 27.16 3.37
CA PHE A 87 16.23 26.72 2.29
C PHE A 87 16.29 27.77 1.18
N ALA A 88 17.47 27.99 0.64
CA ALA A 88 17.66 28.87 -0.52
C ALA A 88 16.97 28.30 -1.78
N ARG A 89 16.93 27.00 -1.91
CA ARG A 89 16.16 26.25 -2.90
C ARG A 89 15.47 25.08 -2.19
N PRO A 90 14.12 25.05 -2.22
CA PRO A 90 13.35 23.97 -1.57
C PRO A 90 13.64 22.60 -2.21
N PRO A 91 13.34 21.49 -1.50
CA PRO A 91 13.55 20.15 -2.02
C PRO A 91 12.68 19.86 -3.25
N VAL A 92 13.28 19.14 -4.20
CA VAL A 92 12.59 18.52 -5.32
C VAL A 92 12.97 17.04 -5.31
N VAL A 93 11.98 16.16 -5.34
CA VAL A 93 12.23 14.71 -5.47
C VAL A 93 12.44 14.40 -6.95
N VAL A 94 13.68 14.10 -7.30
CA VAL A 94 14.08 13.82 -8.68
C VAL A 94 13.53 12.49 -9.16
N ALA A 95 13.61 11.45 -8.30
CA ALA A 95 13.06 10.12 -8.53
C ALA A 95 12.66 9.45 -7.23
N SER A 96 11.70 8.54 -7.32
CA SER A 96 11.14 7.81 -6.19
C SER A 96 10.92 6.34 -6.58
N PHE A 97 11.48 5.43 -5.78
CA PHE A 97 11.41 3.98 -5.93
C PHE A 97 10.83 3.35 -4.64
N PRO A 98 10.51 2.06 -4.61
CA PRO A 98 9.92 1.44 -3.42
C PRO A 98 10.73 1.61 -2.13
N ASP A 99 12.06 1.63 -2.24
CA ASP A 99 13.00 1.70 -1.12
C ASP A 99 13.90 2.95 -1.14
N MET A 100 13.78 3.83 -2.17
CA MET A 100 14.74 4.92 -2.37
C MET A 100 14.07 6.19 -2.88
N ALA A 101 14.48 7.35 -2.33
CA ALA A 101 14.20 8.68 -2.87
C ALA A 101 15.48 9.43 -3.17
N ILE A 102 15.50 10.19 -4.27
CA ILE A 102 16.60 11.07 -4.64
C ILE A 102 16.06 12.50 -4.66
N LEU A 103 16.66 13.37 -3.86
CA LEU A 103 16.24 14.77 -3.69
C LEU A 103 17.37 15.72 -4.07
N ASN A 104 17.01 16.88 -4.64
CA ASN A 104 17.91 17.99 -4.85
C ASN A 104 17.39 19.25 -4.16
N TYR A 105 18.24 19.94 -3.41
CA TYR A 105 17.91 21.18 -2.73
C TYR A 105 19.16 22.03 -2.43
N SER A 106 18.98 23.25 -1.91
CA SER A 106 20.07 24.08 -1.41
C SER A 106 19.68 24.64 -0.03
N PRO A 107 20.27 24.16 1.06
CA PRO A 107 19.96 24.70 2.39
C PRO A 107 20.44 26.14 2.55
N PHE A 108 21.50 26.55 1.84
CA PHE A 108 22.07 27.88 1.86
C PHE A 108 22.53 28.31 0.46
N PRO A 109 22.46 29.61 0.07
CA PRO A 109 22.91 30.06 -1.24
C PRO A 109 24.35 29.65 -1.54
N GLY A 110 24.57 28.93 -2.62
CA GLY A 110 25.87 28.42 -3.02
C GLY A 110 26.28 27.09 -2.36
N LEU A 111 25.38 26.43 -1.64
CA LEU A 111 25.58 25.08 -1.09
C LEU A 111 24.51 24.16 -1.69
N ASP A 112 24.87 23.38 -2.68
CA ASP A 112 23.98 22.45 -3.35
C ASP A 112 24.12 21.04 -2.79
N VAL A 113 22.96 20.37 -2.60
CA VAL A 113 22.85 19.04 -2.00
C VAL A 113 22.06 18.12 -2.91
N GLU A 114 22.62 16.95 -3.18
CA GLU A 114 21.89 15.76 -3.59
C GLU A 114 21.77 14.86 -2.35
N GLU A 115 20.55 14.54 -1.97
CA GLU A 115 20.26 13.63 -0.87
C GLU A 115 19.65 12.35 -1.43
N VAL A 116 20.17 11.20 -1.01
CA VAL A 116 19.55 9.90 -1.26
C VAL A 116 19.10 9.33 0.08
N PHE A 117 17.80 9.25 0.24
CA PHE A 117 17.19 8.43 1.29
C PHE A 117 17.02 7.00 0.78
N PHE A 118 17.50 6.03 1.53
CA PHE A 118 17.49 4.63 1.10
C PHE A 118 17.23 3.68 2.27
N VAL A 119 16.16 2.90 2.19
CA VAL A 119 15.86 1.83 3.14
C VAL A 119 16.62 0.59 2.72
N TYR A 120 17.83 0.43 3.25
CA TYR A 120 18.79 -0.61 2.87
C TYR A 120 18.26 -2.02 3.16
N SER A 121 17.70 -2.22 4.36
CA SER A 121 17.12 -3.49 4.82
C SER A 121 16.02 -3.20 5.83
N SER A 122 15.29 -4.23 6.27
CA SER A 122 14.36 -4.11 7.40
C SER A 122 14.99 -3.54 8.67
N GLY A 123 16.30 -3.68 8.81
CA GLY A 123 17.05 -3.23 9.98
C GLY A 123 17.77 -1.90 9.80
N ALA A 124 17.94 -1.37 8.59
CA ALA A 124 18.77 -0.20 8.37
C ALA A 124 18.26 0.72 7.26
N ALA A 125 18.25 2.03 7.51
CA ALA A 125 18.00 3.08 6.54
C ALA A 125 19.19 4.08 6.50
N ILE A 126 19.38 4.75 5.36
CA ILE A 126 20.50 5.62 5.04
C ILE A 126 19.98 6.98 4.61
N ILE A 127 20.55 8.06 5.15
CA ILE A 127 20.56 9.39 4.51
C ILE A 127 21.97 9.60 3.99
N HIS A 128 22.14 9.64 2.68
CA HIS A 128 23.39 9.93 2.01
C HIS A 128 23.34 11.31 1.40
N LEU A 129 24.25 12.19 1.81
CA LEU A 129 24.36 13.56 1.33
C LEU A 129 25.61 13.72 0.46
N ASN A 130 25.43 14.15 -0.78
CA ASN A 130 26.47 14.68 -1.65
C ASN A 130 26.34 16.20 -1.64
N ILE A 131 27.34 16.90 -1.11
CA ILE A 131 27.30 18.34 -0.84
C ILE A 131 28.38 19.02 -1.68
N LYS A 132 27.97 20.05 -2.43
CA LYS A 132 28.89 20.81 -3.30
C LYS A 132 28.82 22.31 -2.97
N ASN A 133 29.99 22.92 -2.79
CA ASN A 133 30.10 24.37 -2.76
C ASN A 133 30.12 24.92 -4.19
N THR A 134 29.02 25.50 -4.63
CA THR A 134 28.86 26.17 -5.93
C THR A 134 29.01 27.69 -5.83
N GLY A 135 29.27 28.19 -4.59
CA GLY A 135 29.50 29.61 -4.30
C GLY A 135 30.92 30.06 -4.59
N SER A 136 31.18 31.35 -4.38
CA SER A 136 32.50 31.98 -4.63
C SER A 136 33.40 32.08 -3.39
N ARG A 137 32.92 31.61 -2.22
CA ARG A 137 33.66 31.67 -0.95
C ARG A 137 33.66 30.35 -0.24
N GLU A 138 34.56 30.15 0.70
CA GLU A 138 34.60 29.00 1.59
C GLU A 138 33.36 28.98 2.49
N PHE A 139 32.79 27.78 2.68
CA PHE A 139 31.71 27.54 3.65
C PHE A 139 32.20 26.66 4.79
N GLN A 140 31.87 27.10 6.01
CA GLN A 140 31.97 26.28 7.22
C GLN A 140 30.55 25.92 7.64
N PHE A 141 30.27 24.61 7.75
CA PHE A 141 28.95 24.16 8.16
C PHE A 141 29.02 22.91 9.00
N ASN A 142 27.95 22.71 9.77
CA ASN A 142 27.76 21.56 10.64
C ASN A 142 26.46 20.86 10.25
N LEU A 143 26.49 19.53 10.24
CA LEU A 143 25.34 18.67 10.09
C LEU A 143 25.01 18.04 11.44
N TYR A 144 23.70 17.98 11.75
CA TYR A 144 23.18 17.37 12.95
C TYR A 144 22.11 16.36 12.58
N PRO A 145 22.47 15.10 12.31
CA PRO A 145 21.47 14.03 12.25
C PRO A 145 20.83 13.89 13.63
N LEU A 146 19.52 14.09 13.68
CA LEU A 146 18.75 14.18 14.91
C LEU A 146 17.63 13.13 14.88
N ILE A 147 17.51 12.36 15.95
CA ILE A 147 16.37 11.48 16.18
C ILE A 147 15.54 12.05 17.33
N HIS A 148 14.24 12.01 17.12
CA HIS A 148 13.24 12.33 18.09
C HIS A 148 12.37 11.11 18.41
N LEU A 149 12.30 10.73 19.66
CA LEU A 149 11.51 9.61 20.17
C LEU A 149 10.69 10.06 21.40
N PRO A 150 9.48 9.51 21.57
CA PRO A 150 8.66 9.81 22.77
C PRO A 150 9.40 9.46 24.07
N GLU A 151 9.32 10.34 25.06
CA GLU A 151 10.06 10.21 26.33
C GLU A 151 9.78 8.91 27.07
N ASP A 152 8.52 8.52 27.17
CA ASP A 152 8.10 7.33 27.91
C ASP A 152 8.42 6.02 27.18
N SER A 153 8.75 6.06 25.92
CA SER A 153 9.14 4.87 25.17
C SER A 153 10.63 4.62 25.10
N LEU A 154 11.45 5.63 25.38
CA LEU A 154 12.90 5.54 25.29
C LEU A 154 13.53 5.02 26.58
N ARG A 155 14.46 4.06 26.43
CA ARG A 155 15.24 3.45 27.51
C ARG A 155 16.72 3.47 27.16
N VAL A 156 17.57 3.36 28.11
CA VAL A 156 19.04 3.27 28.04
C VAL A 156 19.65 3.83 26.76
N VAL A 157 20.30 4.97 26.85
CA VAL A 157 20.99 5.62 25.73
C VAL A 157 22.46 5.71 26.07
N LYS A 158 23.31 5.20 25.21
CA LYS A 158 24.76 5.28 25.37
C LYS A 158 25.44 5.51 24.03
N PHE A 159 26.52 6.33 24.03
CA PHE A 159 27.37 6.43 22.85
C PHE A 159 28.26 5.22 22.72
N ASP A 160 28.33 4.64 21.56
CA ASP A 160 29.23 3.54 21.18
C ASP A 160 30.29 4.06 20.22
N ALA A 161 31.51 4.23 20.73
CA ALA A 161 32.65 4.71 19.97
C ALA A 161 33.08 3.72 18.87
N GLN A 162 32.90 2.41 19.09
CA GLN A 162 33.26 1.39 18.11
C GLN A 162 32.38 1.48 16.87
N ASN A 163 31.10 1.71 17.05
CA ASN A 163 30.13 1.86 15.96
C ASN A 163 29.94 3.33 15.54
N ASN A 164 30.64 4.25 16.18
CA ASN A 164 30.58 5.69 15.89
C ASN A 164 29.14 6.22 15.92
N GLY A 165 28.41 5.92 16.99
CA GLY A 165 27.00 6.25 17.11
C GLY A 165 26.37 5.98 18.47
N TYR A 166 25.05 6.18 18.57
CA TYR A 166 24.25 5.88 19.76
C TYR A 166 23.53 4.55 19.64
N ILE A 167 23.68 3.70 20.67
CA ILE A 167 22.84 2.51 20.90
C ILE A 167 21.80 2.86 21.98
N PHE A 168 20.56 2.50 21.74
CA PHE A 168 19.46 2.71 22.68
C PHE A 168 18.31 1.72 22.43
N THR A 169 17.40 1.62 23.40
CA THR A 169 16.19 0.81 23.28
C THR A 169 14.95 1.67 23.47
N HIS A 170 13.86 1.32 22.85
CA HIS A 170 12.56 1.91 23.10
C HIS A 170 11.44 0.87 23.10
N TYR A 171 10.31 1.24 23.67
CA TYR A 171 9.09 0.47 23.71
C TYR A 171 8.03 1.16 22.83
N GLU A 172 7.38 0.41 21.95
CA GLU A 172 6.32 0.94 21.09
C GLU A 172 5.00 1.05 21.86
N SER A 173 4.60 2.28 22.20
CA SER A 173 3.42 2.52 23.04
C SER A 173 2.09 2.38 22.28
N THR A 174 2.07 2.60 20.98
CA THR A 174 0.85 2.42 20.16
C THR A 174 0.42 0.96 20.08
N ILE A 175 1.36 0.04 20.20
CA ILE A 175 1.06 -1.40 20.29
C ILE A 175 0.37 -1.75 21.63
N ARG A 176 0.47 -0.93 22.67
CA ARG A 176 -0.23 -1.14 23.94
C ARG A 176 -1.76 -1.15 23.79
N LEU A 177 -2.31 -0.31 22.94
CA LEU A 177 -3.77 -0.23 22.71
C LEU A 177 -4.33 -1.50 22.08
N HIS A 178 -3.49 -2.23 21.35
CA HIS A 178 -3.83 -3.50 20.69
C HIS A 178 -2.98 -4.67 21.21
N SER A 179 -2.42 -4.58 22.42
CA SER A 179 -1.37 -5.46 22.93
C SER A 179 -1.74 -6.95 22.94
N ASN A 180 -3.00 -7.29 23.25
CA ASN A 180 -3.44 -8.67 23.27
C ASN A 180 -3.50 -9.30 21.86
N LEU A 181 -3.87 -8.53 20.85
CA LEU A 181 -3.91 -8.97 19.46
C LEU A 181 -2.50 -9.15 18.88
N TYR A 182 -1.59 -8.23 19.18
CA TYR A 182 -0.24 -8.20 18.61
C TYR A 182 0.75 -9.07 19.38
N ALA A 183 0.72 -9.07 20.70
CA ALA A 183 1.58 -9.93 21.52
C ALA A 183 1.34 -11.42 21.22
N ASN A 184 0.09 -11.83 21.07
CA ASN A 184 -0.28 -13.19 20.68
C ASN A 184 0.11 -13.56 19.25
N ARG A 185 0.50 -12.58 18.42
CA ARG A 185 0.94 -12.78 17.02
C ARG A 185 2.44 -12.68 16.82
N GLY A 186 3.22 -12.46 17.89
CA GLY A 186 4.68 -12.42 17.85
C GLY A 186 5.27 -11.10 17.34
N TYR A 187 4.48 -10.01 17.30
CA TYR A 187 5.00 -8.69 16.96
C TYR A 187 6.04 -8.20 17.98
N PRO A 188 7.11 -7.57 17.52
CA PRO A 188 8.05 -6.93 18.44
C PRO A 188 7.40 -5.72 19.11
N THR A 189 7.64 -5.58 20.42
CA THR A 189 7.18 -4.45 21.24
C THR A 189 8.32 -3.65 21.80
N HIS A 190 9.52 -4.22 21.80
CA HIS A 190 10.76 -3.58 22.25
C HIS A 190 11.75 -3.56 21.11
N PHE A 191 12.38 -2.42 20.88
CA PHE A 191 13.31 -2.21 19.78
C PHE A 191 14.68 -1.79 20.30
N ARG A 192 15.72 -2.38 19.68
CA ARG A 192 17.09 -1.91 19.78
C ARG A 192 17.41 -1.05 18.57
N ASN A 193 18.14 0.04 18.81
CA ASN A 193 18.38 1.07 17.82
C ASN A 193 19.85 1.45 17.79
N LEU A 194 20.33 1.89 16.62
CA LEU A 194 21.65 2.49 16.43
C LEU A 194 21.53 3.67 15.45
N LEU A 195 21.93 4.87 15.90
CA LEU A 195 22.17 6.02 15.01
C LEU A 195 23.66 6.18 14.81
N SER A 196 24.14 6.13 13.59
CA SER A 196 25.56 6.08 13.26
C SER A 196 25.93 6.98 12.08
N CYS A 197 27.24 7.24 11.91
CA CYS A 197 27.81 7.97 10.79
C CYS A 197 28.99 7.19 10.18
N ASP A 198 29.18 7.30 8.86
CA ASP A 198 30.31 6.68 8.15
C ASP A 198 31.64 7.43 8.36
N LEU A 199 31.59 8.72 8.70
CA LEU A 199 32.76 9.54 8.99
C LEU A 199 32.93 9.71 10.52
N PRO A 200 34.17 9.91 11.01
CA PRO A 200 34.40 10.24 12.42
C PRO A 200 33.57 11.44 12.86
N LEU A 201 32.88 11.32 13.97
CA LEU A 201 32.06 12.40 14.56
C LEU A 201 32.91 13.44 15.24
N ASP A 202 32.46 14.68 15.19
CA ASP A 202 33.10 15.80 15.91
C ASP A 202 32.48 16.00 17.30
N SER A 203 31.20 15.64 17.44
CA SER A 203 30.48 15.72 18.70
C SER A 203 29.20 14.90 18.67
N TYR A 204 28.61 14.65 19.83
CA TYR A 204 27.36 13.92 20.01
C TYR A 204 26.69 14.27 21.33
N GLY A 205 25.40 14.00 21.48
CA GLY A 205 24.69 14.20 22.71
C GLY A 205 23.23 13.86 22.69
N THR A 206 22.63 14.00 23.86
CA THR A 206 21.23 13.76 24.12
C THR A 206 20.59 14.98 24.73
N TYR A 207 19.29 15.11 24.62
CA TYR A 207 18.51 16.15 25.28
C TYR A 207 17.28 15.55 25.95
N LYS A 208 17.14 15.87 27.25
CA LYS A 208 16.03 15.45 28.11
C LYS A 208 15.17 16.66 28.48
N GLY A 209 13.86 16.48 28.60
CA GLY A 209 12.94 17.47 29.12
C GLY A 209 12.34 18.43 28.10
N CYS A 210 12.22 18.03 26.84
CA CYS A 210 11.23 18.60 25.95
C CYS A 210 9.89 17.95 26.21
N GLU A 211 8.88 18.73 26.61
CA GLU A 211 7.52 18.27 26.58
C GLU A 211 7.15 17.95 25.12
N MET A 212 6.88 16.70 24.89
CA MET A 212 6.51 16.18 23.60
C MET A 212 5.07 16.49 23.30
N GLN A 213 4.82 17.55 22.61
CA GLN A 213 3.52 17.61 21.93
C GLN A 213 3.66 17.31 20.44
N ASP A 214 4.71 17.66 19.85
CA ASP A 214 5.23 17.13 18.61
C ASP A 214 6.63 17.72 18.34
N PHE A 215 7.38 17.09 17.48
CA PHE A 215 8.69 17.52 17.01
C PHE A 215 8.69 19.00 16.51
N TYR A 216 7.56 19.51 16.05
CA TYR A 216 7.40 20.89 15.55
C TYR A 216 7.33 21.94 16.63
N PHE A 217 6.75 21.63 17.77
CA PHE A 217 6.83 22.49 18.95
C PHE A 217 8.26 22.53 19.48
N ALA A 218 8.98 21.41 19.42
CA ALA A 218 10.39 21.37 19.74
C ALA A 218 11.20 22.21 18.76
N VAL A 219 10.85 22.22 17.46
CA VAL A 219 11.48 23.07 16.44
C VAL A 219 11.30 24.56 16.75
N LYS A 220 10.18 25.03 17.29
CA LYS A 220 10.04 26.39 17.84
C LYS A 220 10.96 26.66 19.04
N ARG A 221 11.39 25.61 19.73
CA ARG A 221 12.35 25.66 20.87
C ARG A 221 13.76 25.27 20.46
N LEU A 222 14.05 25.16 19.18
CA LEU A 222 15.34 24.73 18.61
C LEU A 222 16.51 25.60 19.11
N SER A 223 16.28 26.81 19.56
CA SER A 223 17.33 27.59 20.28
C SER A 223 17.84 26.86 21.50
N LYS A 224 17.01 26.09 22.20
CA LYS A 224 17.44 25.26 23.34
C LYS A 224 18.06 23.95 22.90
N VAL A 225 17.41 23.22 22.01
CA VAL A 225 17.96 21.99 21.41
C VAL A 225 19.27 22.33 20.69
N HIS A 226 19.30 23.41 19.94
CA HIS A 226 20.48 23.87 19.25
C HIS A 226 21.63 24.26 20.18
N SER A 227 21.37 24.90 21.31
CA SER A 227 22.40 25.18 22.31
C SER A 227 22.91 23.91 22.98
N TYR A 228 22.09 22.87 23.08
CA TYR A 228 22.53 21.54 23.52
C TYR A 228 23.35 20.83 22.44
N VAL A 229 22.88 20.83 21.19
CA VAL A 229 23.60 20.27 20.04
C VAL A 229 25.00 20.90 19.89
N LEU A 230 25.19 22.14 20.32
CA LEU A 230 26.49 22.79 20.35
C LEU A 230 27.43 22.36 21.49
N LYS A 231 26.90 21.68 22.52
CA LYS A 231 27.64 21.20 23.70
C LYS A 231 27.78 19.68 23.73
N LEU A 232 27.63 19.00 22.56
CA LEU A 232 27.57 17.56 22.45
C LEU A 232 28.92 16.87 22.69
N ASN A 233 29.37 16.81 23.92
CA ASN A 233 30.50 15.97 24.34
C ASN A 233 30.17 15.11 25.55
N GLU A 234 28.87 15.01 25.87
CA GLU A 234 28.42 14.27 27.04
C GLU A 234 27.76 12.96 26.62
N GLN A 235 28.21 11.91 27.22
CA GLN A 235 27.54 10.60 27.14
C GLN A 235 26.51 10.55 28.26
N THR A 236 25.25 10.34 27.91
CA THR A 236 24.18 10.21 28.91
C THR A 236 23.55 8.83 28.83
N GLU A 237 23.23 8.28 29.98
CA GLU A 237 22.42 7.06 30.11
C GLU A 237 21.07 7.44 30.73
N GLY A 238 20.02 6.73 30.32
CA GLY A 238 18.68 6.90 30.86
C GLY A 238 17.65 7.32 29.83
N SER A 239 16.59 7.97 30.29
CA SER A 239 15.50 8.45 29.45
C SER A 239 15.84 9.78 28.80
N THR A 240 15.60 9.91 27.48
CA THR A 240 15.79 11.16 26.73
C THR A 240 14.87 11.19 25.52
N GLU A 241 14.53 12.37 24.99
CA GLU A 241 13.65 12.54 23.84
C GLU A 241 14.43 12.70 22.54
N PHE A 242 15.61 13.31 22.61
CA PHE A 242 16.42 13.65 21.46
C PHE A 242 17.81 13.06 21.53
N LEU A 243 18.26 12.55 20.39
CA LEU A 243 19.64 12.12 20.15
C LEU A 243 20.16 12.90 18.97
N ALA A 244 21.39 13.40 19.04
CA ALA A 244 22.02 14.06 17.90
C ALA A 244 23.50 13.68 17.79
N LEU A 245 23.92 13.55 16.54
CA LEU A 245 25.33 13.50 16.17
C LEU A 245 25.71 14.85 15.56
N GLN A 246 27.00 15.19 15.55
CA GLN A 246 27.52 16.39 14.89
C GLN A 246 28.68 16.02 13.99
N LYS A 247 28.60 16.51 12.75
CA LYS A 247 29.71 16.44 11.79
C LYS A 247 29.99 17.80 11.18
N ASN A 248 31.25 18.24 11.23
CA ASN A 248 31.69 19.54 10.76
C ASN A 248 32.36 19.42 9.41
N PHE A 249 32.18 20.43 8.57
CA PHE A 249 32.77 20.50 7.24
C PHE A 249 33.29 21.90 6.93
N VAL A 250 34.34 21.93 6.10
CA VAL A 250 34.83 23.13 5.45
C VAL A 250 34.99 22.80 3.98
N LEU A 251 34.35 23.57 3.09
CA LEU A 251 34.42 23.40 1.64
C LEU A 251 34.83 24.71 0.98
N LYS A 252 35.95 24.68 0.21
CA LYS A 252 36.34 25.77 -0.68
C LYS A 252 35.44 25.84 -1.91
N PRO A 253 35.43 26.98 -2.63
CA PRO A 253 34.69 27.07 -3.90
C PRO A 253 35.02 25.91 -4.84
N GLY A 254 33.96 25.26 -5.36
CA GLY A 254 34.04 24.12 -6.27
C GLY A 254 34.30 22.76 -5.60
N GLU A 255 34.66 22.72 -4.30
CA GLU A 255 34.85 21.45 -3.58
C GLU A 255 33.53 20.77 -3.28
N SER A 256 33.61 19.45 -3.16
CA SER A 256 32.46 18.58 -2.77
C SER A 256 32.89 17.62 -1.67
N THR A 257 31.90 17.18 -0.88
CA THR A 257 32.05 16.12 0.13
C THR A 257 30.84 15.22 0.14
N SER A 258 30.97 14.04 0.73
CA SER A 258 29.84 13.16 0.99
C SER A 258 29.86 12.64 2.42
N VAL A 259 28.68 12.33 2.97
CA VAL A 259 28.52 11.75 4.29
C VAL A 259 27.26 10.89 4.33
N ARG A 260 27.31 9.83 5.11
CA ARG A 260 26.16 8.94 5.38
C ARG A 260 25.82 8.94 6.85
N PHE A 261 24.54 9.08 7.11
CA PHE A 261 23.94 8.80 8.42
C PHE A 261 23.11 7.56 8.29
N ILE A 262 23.23 6.64 9.22
CA ILE A 262 22.59 5.35 9.19
C ILE A 262 21.71 5.18 10.44
N ARG A 263 20.47 4.81 10.22
CA ARG A 263 19.49 4.48 11.24
C ARG A 263 19.26 2.99 11.27
N GLY A 264 19.71 2.32 12.33
CA GLY A 264 19.46 0.89 12.55
C GLY A 264 18.33 0.70 13.55
N VAL A 265 17.43 -0.28 13.29
CA VAL A 265 16.32 -0.65 14.20
C VAL A 265 16.06 -2.16 14.05
N GLN A 266 15.94 -2.85 15.18
CA GLN A 266 15.53 -4.26 15.20
C GLN A 266 14.75 -4.60 16.47
N ASP A 267 14.07 -5.75 16.45
CA ASP A 267 13.49 -6.36 17.66
C ASP A 267 14.59 -6.56 18.71
N ALA A 268 14.36 -6.05 19.93
CA ALA A 268 15.35 -6.15 21.00
C ALA A 268 15.65 -7.59 21.46
N ARG A 269 14.78 -8.55 21.07
CA ARG A 269 15.00 -9.99 21.31
C ARG A 269 16.00 -10.62 20.34
N SER A 270 16.24 -9.97 19.18
CA SER A 270 17.24 -10.44 18.21
C SER A 270 18.66 -10.15 18.70
N ASP A 271 19.62 -10.85 18.12
CA ASP A 271 21.05 -10.65 18.44
C ASP A 271 21.50 -9.23 18.01
N GLU A 272 22.13 -8.49 18.91
CA GLU A 272 22.66 -7.16 18.64
C GLU A 272 23.68 -7.15 17.49
N SER A 273 24.40 -8.24 17.30
CA SER A 273 25.37 -8.37 16.22
C SER A 273 24.75 -8.28 14.83
N GLU A 274 23.47 -8.69 14.67
CA GLU A 274 22.74 -8.55 13.40
C GLU A 274 22.49 -7.08 13.06
N LEU A 275 22.05 -6.26 14.04
CA LEU A 275 21.85 -4.84 13.85
C LEU A 275 23.16 -4.14 13.48
N ILE A 276 24.23 -4.48 14.20
CA ILE A 276 25.56 -3.91 13.93
C ILE A 276 26.01 -4.28 12.53
N ALA A 277 25.86 -5.55 12.11
CA ALA A 277 26.22 -6.02 10.78
C ALA A 277 25.43 -5.28 9.68
N ASP A 278 24.10 -5.11 9.83
CA ASP A 278 23.26 -4.36 8.88
C ASP A 278 23.72 -2.89 8.76
N VAL A 279 24.00 -2.23 9.88
CA VAL A 279 24.47 -0.84 9.89
C VAL A 279 25.86 -0.72 9.27
N GLN A 280 26.80 -1.65 9.53
CA GLN A 280 28.14 -1.63 8.93
C GLN A 280 28.06 -1.90 7.41
N ALA A 281 27.19 -2.81 6.97
CA ALA A 281 26.94 -3.03 5.56
C ALA A 281 26.36 -1.77 4.87
N ALA A 282 25.39 -1.12 5.51
CA ALA A 282 24.80 0.13 5.02
C ALA A 282 25.82 1.28 4.90
N LYS A 283 26.81 1.37 5.81
CA LYS A 283 27.89 2.37 5.72
C LYS A 283 28.69 2.27 4.43
N THR A 284 28.92 1.06 3.94
CA THR A 284 29.80 0.78 2.79
C THR A 284 29.03 0.44 1.52
N ALA A 285 27.70 0.40 1.58
CA ALA A 285 26.84 0.05 0.45
C ALA A 285 27.09 0.98 -0.77
N ASN A 286 27.23 0.39 -1.97
CA ASN A 286 27.27 1.16 -3.21
C ASN A 286 25.84 1.53 -3.61
N ILE A 287 25.40 2.75 -3.31
CA ILE A 287 24.03 3.24 -3.57
C ILE A 287 23.67 3.14 -5.06
N GLN A 288 24.62 3.39 -5.97
CA GLN A 288 24.36 3.29 -7.41
C GLN A 288 23.93 1.87 -7.82
N THR A 289 24.51 0.84 -7.21
CA THR A 289 24.12 -0.56 -7.49
C THR A 289 22.63 -0.79 -7.18
N TYR A 290 22.15 -0.29 -6.04
CA TYR A 290 20.74 -0.42 -5.65
C TYR A 290 19.80 0.46 -6.47
N LEU A 291 20.26 1.62 -6.90
CA LEU A 291 19.55 2.44 -7.87
C LEU A 291 19.39 1.72 -9.21
N ASP A 292 20.46 1.08 -9.69
CA ASP A 292 20.45 0.31 -10.95
C ASP A 292 19.52 -0.92 -10.84
N GLU A 293 19.43 -1.57 -9.67
CA GLU A 293 18.44 -2.64 -9.39
C GLU A 293 17.02 -2.10 -9.50
N ASN A 294 16.73 -0.94 -8.90
CA ASN A 294 15.43 -0.28 -9.01
C ASN A 294 15.10 0.10 -10.46
N ILE A 295 16.03 0.71 -11.18
CA ILE A 295 15.83 1.07 -12.60
C ILE A 295 15.52 -0.20 -13.41
N LYS A 296 16.26 -1.28 -13.18
CA LYS A 296 16.04 -2.58 -13.84
C LYS A 296 14.66 -3.15 -13.53
N LEU A 297 14.20 -3.07 -12.28
CA LEU A 297 12.86 -3.53 -11.87
C LEU A 297 11.78 -2.84 -12.69
N PHE A 298 11.92 -1.54 -12.96
CA PHE A 298 10.94 -0.76 -13.72
C PHE A 298 11.06 -0.89 -15.25
N THR A 299 11.99 -1.66 -15.79
CA THR A 299 12.16 -1.79 -17.27
C THR A 299 11.00 -2.47 -17.96
N SER A 300 10.32 -3.40 -17.26
CA SER A 300 9.17 -4.16 -17.76
C SER A 300 7.84 -3.42 -17.65
N VAL A 301 7.79 -2.35 -16.85
CA VAL A 301 6.58 -1.53 -16.67
C VAL A 301 6.24 -0.81 -17.97
N PRO A 302 4.98 -0.86 -18.43
CA PRO A 302 4.55 -0.19 -19.65
C PRO A 302 4.87 1.31 -19.67
N ARG A 303 5.42 1.81 -20.76
CA ARG A 303 5.80 3.21 -20.93
C ARG A 303 4.65 4.03 -21.48
N ILE A 304 3.81 4.52 -20.60
CA ILE A 304 2.64 5.34 -20.96
C ILE A 304 3.07 6.79 -21.14
N LYS A 305 2.63 7.41 -22.23
CA LYS A 305 2.80 8.85 -22.44
C LYS A 305 1.63 9.59 -21.83
N PHE A 306 1.80 10.04 -20.61
CA PHE A 306 0.77 10.81 -19.91
C PHE A 306 0.66 12.27 -20.40
N PRO A 307 -0.54 12.84 -20.40
CA PRO A 307 -0.75 14.27 -20.68
C PRO A 307 -0.09 15.16 -19.62
N ASP A 308 -0.15 14.74 -18.34
CA ASP A 308 0.42 15.43 -17.19
C ASP A 308 1.44 14.53 -16.45
N ASN A 309 2.50 15.14 -15.96
CA ASN A 309 3.50 14.44 -15.12
C ASN A 309 2.91 13.99 -13.78
N LYS A 310 1.81 14.58 -13.31
CA LYS A 310 1.09 14.16 -12.10
C LYS A 310 0.53 12.75 -12.24
N ASP A 311 -0.05 12.42 -13.39
CA ASP A 311 -0.57 11.08 -13.68
C ASP A 311 0.56 10.04 -13.66
N LYS A 312 1.73 10.40 -14.17
CA LYS A 312 2.92 9.56 -14.10
C LYS A 312 3.38 9.34 -12.64
N MET A 313 3.26 10.35 -11.78
CA MET A 313 3.60 10.20 -10.35
C MET A 313 2.66 9.22 -9.65
N VAL A 314 1.34 9.28 -9.92
CA VAL A 314 0.37 8.30 -9.42
C VAL A 314 0.68 6.89 -9.96
N TYR A 315 0.94 6.79 -11.26
CA TYR A 315 1.25 5.52 -11.93
C TYR A 315 2.46 4.81 -11.30
N LEU A 316 3.58 5.51 -11.19
CA LEU A 316 4.80 4.95 -10.59
C LEU A 316 4.65 4.76 -9.07
N GLY A 317 3.91 5.64 -8.40
CA GLY A 317 3.59 5.53 -6.99
C GLY A 317 2.77 4.28 -6.66
N ALA A 318 1.82 3.92 -7.52
CA ALA A 318 1.02 2.70 -7.38
C ALA A 318 1.89 1.42 -7.48
N PHE A 319 2.88 1.39 -8.37
CA PHE A 319 3.87 0.30 -8.41
C PHE A 319 4.77 0.29 -7.17
N ASN A 320 5.19 1.46 -6.67
CA ASN A 320 5.96 1.54 -5.44
C ASN A 320 5.16 0.96 -4.27
N LEU A 321 3.87 1.28 -4.16
CA LEU A 321 2.99 0.79 -3.11
C LEU A 321 2.90 -0.74 -3.11
N VAL A 322 2.54 -1.36 -4.23
CA VAL A 322 2.39 -2.82 -4.28
C VAL A 322 3.72 -3.54 -4.06
N ARG A 323 4.82 -3.01 -4.61
CA ARG A 323 6.16 -3.61 -4.39
C ARG A 323 6.56 -3.60 -2.92
N GLN A 324 6.27 -2.54 -2.21
CA GLN A 324 6.54 -2.44 -0.76
C GLN A 324 5.77 -3.47 0.05
N CYS A 325 4.58 -3.86 -0.39
CA CYS A 325 3.76 -4.85 0.29
C CYS A 325 4.20 -6.30 0.04
N MET A 326 5.12 -6.53 -0.90
CA MET A 326 5.67 -7.87 -1.16
C MET A 326 6.73 -8.24 -0.14
N LEU A 327 6.70 -9.50 0.28
CA LEU A 327 7.62 -10.10 1.26
C LEU A 327 8.24 -11.38 0.70
N PRO A 328 9.49 -11.72 1.11
CA PRO A 328 10.15 -12.95 0.70
C PRO A 328 9.53 -14.17 1.40
N PRO A 329 9.85 -15.40 0.93
CA PRO A 329 9.38 -16.63 1.54
C PRO A 329 9.64 -16.68 3.04
N SER A 330 8.64 -17.12 3.81
CA SER A 330 8.73 -17.24 5.27
C SER A 330 7.76 -18.30 5.79
N GLY A 331 8.06 -18.90 6.95
CA GLY A 331 7.19 -19.87 7.61
C GLY A 331 6.86 -21.08 6.72
N GLU A 332 5.56 -21.31 6.48
CA GLU A 332 5.06 -22.44 5.70
C GLU A 332 5.03 -22.20 4.19
N THR A 333 5.40 -21.02 3.71
CA THR A 333 5.46 -20.74 2.27
C THR A 333 6.89 -20.62 1.76
N LYS A 334 7.16 -21.23 0.60
CA LYS A 334 8.41 -21.11 -0.16
C LYS A 334 8.35 -20.03 -1.25
N TYR A 335 7.26 -19.28 -1.31
CA TYR A 335 6.95 -18.28 -2.31
C TYR A 335 6.93 -16.87 -1.73
N ASN A 336 7.19 -15.90 -2.59
CA ASN A 336 6.93 -14.51 -2.27
C ASN A 336 5.43 -14.28 -2.06
N TYR A 337 5.09 -13.50 -1.05
CA TYR A 337 3.71 -13.21 -0.69
C TYR A 337 3.52 -11.72 -0.42
N TYR A 338 2.27 -11.27 -0.33
CA TYR A 338 1.96 -9.89 -0.01
C TYR A 338 1.31 -9.74 1.36
N VAL A 339 1.37 -8.51 1.87
CA VAL A 339 0.61 -8.05 3.05
C VAL A 339 -0.26 -6.87 2.67
N PHE A 340 -1.27 -6.57 3.46
CA PHE A 340 -2.24 -5.52 3.14
C PHE A 340 -1.62 -4.13 3.06
N SER A 341 -0.71 -3.83 3.98
CA SER A 341 -0.02 -2.55 4.09
C SER A 341 1.26 -2.72 4.88
N ARG A 342 2.21 -1.83 4.67
CA ARG A 342 3.35 -1.66 5.59
C ARG A 342 2.98 -0.84 6.82
N ASN A 343 1.78 -0.32 6.88
CA ASN A 343 1.31 0.32 8.10
C ASN A 343 1.03 -0.75 9.18
N PRO A 344 1.67 -0.64 10.37
CA PRO A 344 1.63 -1.67 11.39
C PRO A 344 0.29 -1.83 12.12
N ILE A 345 -0.58 -0.85 12.06
CA ILE A 345 -1.84 -0.83 12.81
C ILE A 345 -2.81 -1.90 12.32
N TRP A 346 -2.72 -2.31 11.05
CA TRP A 346 -3.52 -3.37 10.47
C TRP A 346 -3.08 -4.77 10.92
N GLY A 347 -3.57 -5.20 12.07
CA GLY A 347 -3.31 -6.54 12.59
C GLY A 347 -3.97 -7.67 11.82
N TRP A 348 -4.94 -7.39 10.97
CA TRP A 348 -5.71 -8.39 10.25
C TRP A 348 -4.92 -9.13 9.17
N GLY A 349 -4.04 -8.46 8.45
CA GLY A 349 -3.33 -9.01 7.30
C GLY A 349 -1.89 -9.43 7.53
N HIS A 350 -1.27 -9.09 8.63
CA HIS A 350 0.15 -9.32 8.80
C HIS A 350 0.52 -10.81 8.83
N GLY A 351 1.33 -11.19 7.85
CA GLY A 351 1.80 -12.55 7.67
C GLY A 351 0.80 -13.46 6.98
N HIS A 352 -0.22 -12.90 6.37
CA HIS A 352 -1.18 -13.60 5.53
C HIS A 352 -1.58 -12.71 4.37
N GLN A 353 -1.95 -13.35 3.27
CA GLN A 353 -2.65 -12.73 2.16
C GLN A 353 -4.10 -13.20 2.14
N VAL A 354 -5.00 -12.34 1.68
CA VAL A 354 -6.42 -12.62 1.46
C VAL A 354 -6.69 -12.48 -0.04
N MET A 355 -7.63 -13.27 -0.57
CA MET A 355 -7.80 -13.38 -2.01
C MET A 355 -8.19 -12.06 -2.68
N HIS A 356 -9.03 -11.26 -2.04
CA HIS A 356 -9.48 -10.00 -2.64
C HIS A 356 -8.36 -8.95 -2.79
N GLU A 357 -7.29 -9.00 -1.98
CA GLU A 357 -6.10 -8.18 -2.22
C GLU A 357 -5.27 -8.66 -3.41
N SER A 358 -5.51 -9.89 -3.92
CA SER A 358 -4.87 -10.39 -5.15
C SER A 358 -5.10 -9.49 -6.36
N LEU A 359 -6.12 -8.65 -6.35
CA LEU A 359 -6.36 -7.67 -7.41
C LEU A 359 -5.21 -6.66 -7.55
N SER A 360 -4.40 -6.50 -6.51
CA SER A 360 -3.13 -5.76 -6.57
C SER A 360 -2.09 -6.44 -7.47
N MET A 361 -2.24 -7.72 -7.76
CA MET A 361 -1.37 -8.45 -8.69
C MET A 361 -1.68 -8.15 -10.16
N LEU A 362 -2.84 -7.58 -10.48
CA LEU A 362 -3.19 -7.14 -11.81
C LEU A 362 -2.20 -6.10 -12.38
N PRO A 363 -1.83 -5.05 -11.65
CA PRO A 363 -0.72 -4.18 -12.05
C PRO A 363 0.65 -4.81 -11.76
N TYR A 364 0.82 -5.51 -10.64
CA TYR A 364 2.12 -5.96 -10.17
C TYR A 364 2.82 -6.92 -11.14
N VAL A 365 2.07 -7.71 -11.90
CA VAL A 365 2.62 -8.63 -12.90
C VAL A 365 3.48 -7.92 -13.96
N TYR A 366 3.23 -6.66 -14.25
CA TYR A 366 4.06 -5.86 -15.17
C TYR A 366 5.41 -5.45 -14.56
N LEU A 367 5.48 -5.37 -13.24
CA LEU A 367 6.71 -5.05 -12.51
C LEU A 367 7.54 -6.31 -12.22
N ASP A 368 6.91 -7.35 -11.67
CA ASP A 368 7.53 -8.62 -11.29
C ASP A 368 6.56 -9.78 -11.47
N ALA A 369 6.55 -10.33 -12.69
CA ALA A 369 5.65 -11.43 -13.05
C ALA A 369 5.88 -12.69 -12.21
N LYS A 370 7.14 -12.96 -11.82
CA LYS A 370 7.47 -14.12 -10.99
C LYS A 370 6.83 -14.01 -9.62
N SER A 371 7.02 -12.90 -8.92
CA SER A 371 6.46 -12.71 -7.58
C SER A 371 4.94 -12.62 -7.59
N ALA A 372 4.33 -12.07 -8.65
CA ALA A 372 2.87 -12.07 -8.83
C ALA A 372 2.34 -13.51 -8.92
N GLN A 373 2.96 -14.38 -9.74
CA GLN A 373 2.61 -15.80 -9.82
C GLN A 373 2.85 -16.52 -8.48
N GLU A 374 3.98 -16.27 -7.83
CA GLU A 374 4.33 -16.92 -6.56
C GLU A 374 3.28 -16.65 -5.48
N SER A 375 2.76 -15.43 -5.37
CA SER A 375 1.70 -15.10 -4.43
C SER A 375 0.42 -15.90 -4.67
N GLN A 376 0.10 -16.20 -5.93
CA GLN A 376 -1.06 -17.01 -6.29
C GLN A 376 -0.83 -18.51 -6.11
N ARG A 377 0.40 -18.98 -6.30
CA ARG A 377 0.77 -20.37 -6.03
C ARG A 377 0.55 -20.76 -4.56
N ILE A 378 0.58 -19.81 -3.63
CA ILE A 378 0.27 -20.04 -2.22
C ILE A 378 -1.17 -20.53 -2.04
N TYR A 379 -2.14 -19.90 -2.72
CA TYR A 379 -3.53 -20.35 -2.69
C TYR A 379 -3.67 -21.76 -3.28
N MET A 380 -2.96 -22.05 -4.38
CA MET A 380 -3.02 -23.36 -5.04
C MET A 380 -2.43 -24.48 -4.16
N GLU A 381 -1.32 -24.20 -3.46
CA GLU A 381 -0.67 -25.20 -2.59
C GLU A 381 -1.38 -25.38 -1.24
N GLN A 382 -1.98 -24.30 -0.72
CA GLN A 382 -2.67 -24.31 0.56
C GLN A 382 -4.18 -24.50 0.42
N GLN A 383 -4.69 -24.82 -0.79
CA GLN A 383 -6.09 -25.15 -1.01
C GLN A 383 -6.47 -26.42 -0.25
N TYR A 384 -7.60 -26.41 0.43
CA TYR A 384 -8.09 -27.58 1.16
C TYR A 384 -8.51 -28.71 0.18
N ALA A 385 -8.53 -29.93 0.69
CA ALA A 385 -8.80 -31.11 -0.13
C ALA A 385 -10.20 -31.13 -0.78
N ASP A 386 -11.17 -30.46 -0.15
CA ASP A 386 -12.54 -30.29 -0.68
C ASP A 386 -12.67 -29.14 -1.68
N GLY A 387 -11.60 -28.41 -1.94
CA GLY A 387 -11.56 -27.30 -2.88
C GLY A 387 -11.67 -25.92 -2.24
N LEU A 388 -11.91 -25.82 -0.93
CA LEU A 388 -11.97 -24.52 -0.26
C LEU A 388 -10.65 -23.77 -0.41
N ILE A 389 -10.74 -22.49 -0.79
CA ILE A 389 -9.72 -21.49 -0.55
C ILE A 389 -10.23 -20.66 0.62
N GLY A 390 -9.59 -20.81 1.78
CA GLY A 390 -10.01 -20.16 3.01
C GLY A 390 -9.76 -18.65 3.00
N TYR A 391 -10.16 -17.99 4.08
CA TYR A 391 -10.07 -16.54 4.18
C TYR A 391 -8.63 -16.02 4.11
N ARG A 392 -7.65 -16.70 4.71
CA ARG A 392 -6.23 -16.29 4.72
C ARG A 392 -5.29 -17.42 4.37
N HIS A 393 -4.21 -17.06 3.70
CA HIS A 393 -3.13 -17.96 3.30
C HIS A 393 -1.77 -17.31 3.53
N GLY A 394 -0.70 -18.11 3.55
CA GLY A 394 0.66 -17.59 3.61
C GLY A 394 1.57 -18.26 4.64
N PRO A 395 2.48 -17.52 5.28
CA PRO A 395 3.51 -18.05 6.18
C PRO A 395 3.03 -18.87 7.37
N ARG A 396 1.77 -18.71 7.77
CA ARG A 396 1.17 -19.46 8.89
C ARG A 396 0.21 -20.56 8.43
N GLY A 397 0.29 -20.92 7.15
CA GLY A 397 -0.62 -21.86 6.52
C GLY A 397 -2.01 -21.29 6.22
N PRO A 398 -2.91 -22.12 5.67
CA PRO A 398 -4.27 -21.71 5.39
C PRO A 398 -5.06 -21.48 6.69
N GLN A 399 -5.87 -20.42 6.72
CA GLN A 399 -6.73 -20.13 7.86
C GLN A 399 -8.16 -19.90 7.41
N VAL A 400 -9.08 -20.50 8.14
CA VAL A 400 -10.50 -20.22 8.09
C VAL A 400 -10.96 -19.70 9.44
N TYR A 401 -12.02 -18.91 9.44
CA TYR A 401 -12.69 -18.47 10.65
C TYR A 401 -14.05 -19.16 10.67
N PRO A 402 -14.19 -20.31 11.37
CA PRO A 402 -15.47 -20.98 11.47
C PRO A 402 -16.49 -20.07 12.17
N HIS A 403 -17.62 -19.86 11.53
CA HIS A 403 -18.77 -19.21 12.12
C HIS A 403 -19.96 -20.14 12.00
N GLU A 404 -20.65 -20.42 13.10
CA GLU A 404 -21.75 -21.39 13.16
C GLU A 404 -21.41 -22.78 12.58
N GLY A 405 -20.15 -23.18 12.68
CA GLY A 405 -19.66 -24.45 12.16
C GLY A 405 -19.33 -24.46 10.66
N VAL A 406 -19.52 -23.35 9.96
CA VAL A 406 -19.19 -23.18 8.55
C VAL A 406 -17.86 -22.43 8.39
N ALA A 407 -16.99 -22.93 7.51
CA ALA A 407 -15.73 -22.25 7.20
C ALA A 407 -15.96 -21.00 6.35
N THR A 408 -15.34 -19.88 6.74
CA THR A 408 -15.34 -18.66 5.91
C THR A 408 -14.47 -18.84 4.68
N THR A 409 -14.95 -18.36 3.54
CA THR A 409 -14.20 -18.27 2.29
C THR A 409 -13.62 -16.87 2.11
N SER A 410 -13.28 -16.52 0.89
CA SER A 410 -13.00 -15.15 0.46
C SER A 410 -13.78 -14.89 -0.82
N ALA A 411 -14.04 -13.62 -1.13
CA ALA A 411 -14.66 -13.24 -2.39
C ALA A 411 -13.90 -13.86 -3.57
N PRO A 412 -14.59 -14.53 -4.53
CA PRO A 412 -13.94 -15.31 -5.57
C PRO A 412 -13.40 -14.41 -6.69
N PHE A 413 -12.16 -14.00 -6.55
CA PHE A 413 -11.38 -13.26 -7.54
C PHE A 413 -10.15 -14.05 -8.01
N PHE A 414 -10.22 -15.38 -7.98
CA PHE A 414 -9.06 -16.24 -8.19
C PHE A 414 -8.74 -16.46 -9.68
N THR A 415 -9.72 -16.93 -10.48
CA THR A 415 -9.45 -17.28 -11.87
C THR A 415 -9.26 -16.04 -12.74
N TRP A 416 -10.02 -14.99 -12.51
CA TRP A 416 -9.81 -13.71 -13.18
C TRP A 416 -8.40 -13.18 -12.95
N THR A 417 -7.98 -13.05 -11.68
CA THR A 417 -6.64 -12.57 -11.33
C THR A 417 -5.55 -13.41 -11.99
N ASN A 418 -5.68 -14.75 -11.93
CA ASN A 418 -4.68 -15.65 -12.51
C ASN A 418 -4.66 -15.64 -14.05
N TRP A 419 -5.81 -15.41 -14.70
CA TRP A 419 -5.86 -15.18 -16.15
C TRP A 419 -5.11 -13.90 -16.53
N GLU A 420 -5.33 -12.81 -15.81
CA GLU A 420 -4.65 -11.54 -16.07
C GLU A 420 -3.12 -11.67 -15.86
N ILE A 421 -2.69 -12.35 -14.80
CA ILE A 421 -1.26 -12.67 -14.57
C ILE A 421 -0.71 -13.51 -15.73
N TYR A 422 -1.44 -14.54 -16.18
CA TYR A 422 -1.05 -15.35 -17.33
C TYR A 422 -0.98 -14.52 -18.61
N SER A 423 -1.92 -13.61 -18.82
CA SER A 423 -1.99 -12.77 -20.02
C SER A 423 -0.73 -11.93 -20.24
N VAL A 424 -0.01 -11.60 -19.17
CA VAL A 424 1.28 -10.91 -19.21
C VAL A 424 2.46 -11.90 -19.20
N SER A 425 2.46 -12.87 -18.28
CA SER A 425 3.59 -13.77 -18.06
C SER A 425 3.76 -14.87 -19.13
N LYS A 426 2.66 -15.30 -19.74
CA LYS A 426 2.56 -16.40 -20.71
C LYS A 426 3.07 -17.77 -20.20
N ASP A 427 3.09 -17.97 -18.88
CA ASP A 427 3.48 -19.24 -18.24
C ASP A 427 2.31 -20.25 -18.28
N ARG A 428 2.37 -21.20 -19.21
CA ARG A 428 1.30 -22.22 -19.40
C ARG A 428 1.23 -23.22 -18.23
N GLU A 429 2.34 -23.48 -17.53
CA GLU A 429 2.31 -24.36 -16.34
C GLU A 429 1.55 -23.66 -15.20
N PHE A 430 1.84 -22.38 -14.98
CA PHE A 430 1.08 -21.57 -14.04
C PHE A 430 -0.42 -21.55 -14.38
N LEU A 431 -0.77 -21.30 -15.67
CA LEU A 431 -2.15 -21.31 -16.14
C LEU A 431 -2.87 -22.62 -15.82
N LYS A 432 -2.20 -23.76 -16.10
CA LYS A 432 -2.79 -25.08 -15.84
C LYS A 432 -3.06 -25.28 -14.34
N ASN A 433 -2.10 -24.93 -13.49
CA ASN A 433 -2.26 -25.05 -12.03
C ASN A 433 -3.40 -24.16 -11.51
N ALA A 434 -3.52 -22.94 -12.04
CA ALA A 434 -4.59 -22.02 -11.72
C ALA A 434 -5.97 -22.54 -12.19
N TYR A 435 -6.03 -23.11 -13.38
CA TYR A 435 -7.24 -23.73 -13.91
C TYR A 435 -7.72 -24.89 -13.01
N ASP A 436 -6.81 -25.80 -12.65
CA ASP A 436 -7.13 -26.96 -11.82
C ASP A 436 -7.60 -26.54 -10.41
N ALA A 437 -6.96 -25.55 -9.82
CA ALA A 437 -7.34 -25.00 -8.50
C ALA A 437 -8.66 -24.22 -8.56
N GLY A 438 -8.85 -23.39 -9.56
CA GLY A 438 -10.09 -22.64 -9.76
C GLY A 438 -11.29 -23.55 -9.98
N ALA A 439 -11.12 -24.61 -10.79
CA ALA A 439 -12.19 -25.60 -11.01
C ALA A 439 -12.63 -26.30 -9.70
N LYS A 440 -11.68 -26.60 -8.80
CA LYS A 440 -12.00 -27.16 -7.47
C LYS A 440 -12.69 -26.14 -6.58
N PHE A 441 -12.26 -24.88 -6.63
CA PHE A 441 -12.86 -23.83 -5.83
C PHE A 441 -14.32 -23.55 -6.25
N ILE A 442 -14.61 -23.51 -7.55
CA ILE A 442 -16.00 -23.40 -8.03
C ILE A 442 -16.83 -24.60 -7.59
N ALA A 443 -16.30 -25.82 -7.66
CA ALA A 443 -17.01 -27.00 -7.17
C ALA A 443 -17.29 -26.95 -5.65
N TYR A 444 -16.39 -26.35 -4.86
CA TYR A 444 -16.63 -26.09 -3.45
C TYR A 444 -17.78 -25.09 -3.24
N LEU A 445 -17.79 -23.97 -3.99
CA LEU A 445 -18.85 -22.94 -3.89
C LEU A 445 -20.22 -23.52 -4.29
N GLU A 446 -20.29 -24.23 -5.41
CA GLU A 446 -21.52 -24.92 -5.85
C GLU A 446 -22.10 -25.90 -4.80
N LYS A 447 -21.24 -26.50 -4.01
CA LYS A 447 -21.66 -27.44 -2.97
C LYS A 447 -22.07 -26.77 -1.67
N ASN A 448 -21.41 -25.66 -1.31
CA ASN A 448 -21.48 -25.10 0.04
C ASN A 448 -22.04 -23.67 0.09
N ARG A 449 -22.24 -23.03 -1.06
CA ARG A 449 -22.78 -21.66 -1.19
C ARG A 449 -23.94 -21.57 -2.21
N ASP A 450 -24.58 -22.68 -2.52
CA ASP A 450 -25.84 -22.86 -3.27
C ASP A 450 -26.66 -23.85 -2.46
N LYS A 451 -27.28 -23.35 -1.37
CA LYS A 451 -27.90 -24.20 -0.32
C LYS A 451 -29.19 -24.84 -0.79
N ASP A 452 -30.01 -24.11 -1.54
CA ASP A 452 -31.27 -24.57 -2.08
C ASP A 452 -31.13 -25.22 -3.46
N ARG A 453 -29.92 -25.16 -4.07
CA ARG A 453 -29.55 -25.77 -5.35
C ARG A 453 -30.26 -25.20 -6.55
N ASP A 454 -30.58 -23.93 -6.52
CA ASP A 454 -31.20 -23.25 -7.65
C ASP A 454 -30.16 -22.74 -8.66
N GLY A 455 -28.90 -22.61 -8.24
CA GLY A 455 -27.72 -22.19 -9.04
C GLY A 455 -27.39 -20.72 -8.89
N MET A 456 -28.02 -20.02 -7.95
CA MET A 456 -27.58 -18.75 -7.40
C MET A 456 -26.82 -19.00 -6.09
N PHE A 457 -26.15 -18.00 -5.53
CA PHE A 457 -25.19 -18.24 -4.44
C PHE A 457 -25.45 -17.32 -3.26
N GLU A 458 -25.42 -17.89 -2.05
CA GLU A 458 -25.48 -17.21 -0.78
C GLU A 458 -24.08 -17.10 -0.17
N TRP A 459 -23.80 -15.98 0.50
CA TRP A 459 -22.63 -15.88 1.36
C TRP A 459 -22.71 -16.88 2.53
N GLY A 460 -21.60 -17.19 3.17
CA GLY A 460 -21.60 -17.94 4.42
C GLY A 460 -22.22 -17.13 5.56
N PRO A 461 -22.42 -17.76 6.73
CA PRO A 461 -23.04 -17.09 7.88
C PRO A 461 -22.17 -15.98 8.49
N TYR A 462 -21.00 -15.69 7.91
CA TYR A 462 -20.15 -14.55 8.23
C TYR A 462 -19.86 -13.74 6.98
N GLY A 463 -20.91 -13.35 6.27
CA GLY A 463 -20.83 -12.66 4.99
C GLY A 463 -20.09 -11.32 5.04
N ILE A 464 -20.11 -10.63 6.17
CA ILE A 464 -19.32 -9.41 6.43
C ILE A 464 -17.84 -9.60 6.15
N ILE A 465 -17.26 -10.74 6.53
CA ILE A 465 -15.85 -11.06 6.30
C ILE A 465 -15.62 -11.60 4.89
N GLU A 466 -16.54 -12.44 4.40
CA GLU A 466 -16.36 -13.14 3.11
C GLU A 466 -16.48 -12.21 1.91
N ASN A 467 -17.40 -11.23 1.97
CA ASN A 467 -17.83 -10.47 0.79
C ASN A 467 -16.95 -9.24 0.45
N VAL A 468 -15.92 -8.93 1.22
CA VAL A 468 -15.09 -7.71 1.05
C VAL A 468 -15.82 -6.40 1.36
N ARG A 469 -17.12 -6.44 1.62
CA ARG A 469 -17.95 -5.28 1.90
C ARG A 469 -18.28 -5.21 3.39
N ASP A 470 -17.28 -5.45 4.19
CA ASP A 470 -17.22 -5.42 5.64
C ASP A 470 -18.42 -4.75 6.30
N GLY A 471 -18.80 -5.02 7.47
CA GLY A 471 -19.83 -4.55 8.36
C GLY A 471 -20.87 -3.47 7.99
N TRP A 472 -20.78 -2.82 6.82
CA TRP A 472 -21.63 -1.68 6.45
C TRP A 472 -22.39 -1.87 5.13
N ASN A 473 -22.60 -3.11 4.71
CA ASN A 473 -23.53 -3.42 3.62
C ASN A 473 -24.95 -3.08 4.06
N VAL A 474 -25.58 -2.13 3.39
CA VAL A 474 -26.87 -1.57 3.78
C VAL A 474 -27.96 -2.64 3.82
N VAL A 475 -27.95 -3.59 2.86
CA VAL A 475 -28.97 -4.65 2.82
C VAL A 475 -28.85 -5.58 4.04
N PHE A 476 -27.63 -6.00 4.37
CA PHE A 476 -27.42 -6.90 5.51
C PHE A 476 -27.69 -6.20 6.84
N GLN A 477 -27.45 -4.90 6.92
CA GLN A 477 -27.69 -4.11 8.13
C GLN A 477 -29.15 -3.76 8.40
N LEU A 478 -30.04 -3.86 7.43
CA LEU A 478 -31.47 -3.68 7.66
C LEU A 478 -32.02 -4.61 8.74
N PHE A 479 -31.35 -5.74 8.99
CA PHE A 479 -31.74 -6.80 9.90
C PHE A 479 -30.81 -6.93 11.11
N SER A 480 -29.83 -6.03 11.25
CA SER A 480 -28.84 -6.02 12.32
C SER A 480 -29.18 -4.92 13.34
N GLU A 481 -29.24 -5.26 14.63
CA GLU A 481 -29.44 -4.29 15.72
C GLU A 481 -28.14 -3.66 16.25
N GLY A 482 -26.99 -3.88 15.61
CA GLY A 482 -25.69 -3.32 16.01
C GLY A 482 -24.53 -3.88 15.19
N GLU A 483 -23.35 -3.24 15.30
CA GLU A 483 -22.19 -3.59 14.49
C GLU A 483 -21.63 -4.99 14.74
N ASP A 484 -21.79 -5.54 15.96
CA ASP A 484 -21.18 -6.81 16.39
C ASP A 484 -22.20 -7.85 16.91
N GLU A 485 -23.46 -7.52 17.09
CA GLU A 485 -24.47 -8.38 17.74
C GLU A 485 -25.73 -8.61 16.89
N GLY A 486 -25.76 -8.11 15.65
CA GLY A 486 -26.93 -8.26 14.78
C GLY A 486 -27.00 -9.60 14.07
N ARG A 487 -28.18 -9.94 13.57
CA ARG A 487 -28.42 -11.10 12.72
C ARG A 487 -27.76 -10.86 11.35
N ASP A 488 -26.85 -11.73 10.96
CA ASP A 488 -26.31 -11.76 9.60
C ASP A 488 -27.24 -12.59 8.71
N ILE A 489 -27.88 -11.92 7.75
CA ILE A 489 -28.81 -12.56 6.79
C ILE A 489 -28.11 -12.95 5.48
N SER A 490 -26.81 -12.82 5.40
CA SER A 490 -26.04 -13.05 4.16
C SER A 490 -26.20 -14.44 3.58
N ASP A 491 -26.54 -15.41 4.41
CA ASP A 491 -26.79 -16.80 4.03
C ASP A 491 -28.27 -17.16 3.82
N GLU A 492 -29.14 -16.15 3.83
CA GLU A 492 -30.58 -16.26 3.55
C GLU A 492 -30.99 -15.53 2.24
N LEU A 493 -30.04 -14.89 1.58
CA LEU A 493 -30.23 -14.17 0.33
C LEU A 493 -29.36 -14.77 -0.79
N ASP A 494 -29.94 -14.91 -1.99
CA ASP A 494 -29.17 -15.07 -3.20
C ASP A 494 -28.43 -13.75 -3.46
N ALA A 495 -27.14 -13.77 -3.20
CA ALA A 495 -26.32 -12.58 -3.23
C ALA A 495 -25.93 -12.22 -4.68
N LEU A 496 -26.35 -11.05 -5.13
CA LEU A 496 -26.03 -10.55 -6.48
C LEU A 496 -24.51 -10.50 -6.74
N ASP A 497 -23.75 -9.99 -5.77
CA ASP A 497 -22.30 -9.88 -5.88
C ASP A 497 -21.64 -11.25 -5.97
N LEU A 498 -21.92 -12.18 -5.06
CA LEU A 498 -21.32 -13.52 -5.10
C LEU A 498 -21.71 -14.29 -6.36
N THR A 499 -23.01 -14.29 -6.71
CA THR A 499 -23.48 -14.99 -7.92
C THR A 499 -22.84 -14.44 -9.19
N THR A 500 -22.66 -13.11 -9.25
CA THR A 500 -21.97 -12.45 -10.38
C THR A 500 -20.46 -12.73 -10.39
N GLN A 501 -19.81 -12.73 -9.22
CA GLN A 501 -18.39 -13.08 -9.08
C GLN A 501 -18.13 -14.54 -9.51
N VAL A 502 -19.01 -15.48 -9.11
CA VAL A 502 -18.92 -16.87 -9.55
C VAL A 502 -19.12 -16.98 -11.07
N ALA A 503 -20.04 -16.23 -11.66
CA ALA A 503 -20.20 -16.16 -13.12
C ALA A 503 -18.90 -15.70 -13.81
N ASN A 504 -18.26 -14.68 -13.27
CA ASN A 504 -16.98 -14.18 -13.78
C ASN A 504 -15.85 -15.22 -13.66
N GLU A 505 -15.75 -15.90 -12.52
CA GLU A 505 -14.78 -17.00 -12.34
C GLU A 505 -14.98 -18.11 -13.39
N ILE A 506 -16.23 -18.50 -13.65
CA ILE A 506 -16.59 -19.50 -14.67
C ILE A 506 -16.24 -18.99 -16.08
N TYR A 507 -16.47 -17.72 -16.38
CA TYR A 507 -16.07 -17.10 -17.64
C TYR A 507 -14.56 -17.24 -17.88
N TYR A 508 -13.74 -16.95 -16.85
CA TYR A 508 -12.29 -17.06 -16.98
C TYR A 508 -11.79 -18.52 -16.96
N LEU A 509 -12.47 -19.44 -16.28
CA LEU A 509 -12.19 -20.89 -16.43
C LEU A 509 -12.41 -21.36 -17.88
N ARG A 510 -13.45 -20.87 -18.56
CA ARG A 510 -13.66 -21.14 -19.98
C ARG A 510 -12.49 -20.63 -20.83
N LYS A 511 -12.06 -19.38 -20.60
CA LYS A 511 -10.90 -18.80 -21.31
C LYS A 511 -9.61 -19.58 -21.06
N MET A 512 -9.40 -20.04 -19.84
CA MET A 512 -8.25 -20.89 -19.49
C MET A 512 -8.33 -22.24 -20.21
N ALA A 513 -9.52 -22.88 -20.28
CA ALA A 513 -9.73 -24.13 -21.00
C ALA A 513 -9.47 -23.96 -22.51
N GLU A 514 -9.95 -22.87 -23.11
CA GLU A 514 -9.68 -22.52 -24.53
C GLU A 514 -8.16 -22.42 -24.79
N GLU A 515 -7.44 -21.69 -23.96
CA GLU A 515 -6.00 -21.49 -24.07
C GLU A 515 -5.20 -22.79 -23.86
N LEU A 516 -5.67 -23.65 -22.96
CA LEU A 516 -5.06 -24.95 -22.68
C LEU A 516 -5.40 -26.01 -23.76
N GLY A 517 -6.42 -25.78 -24.59
CA GLY A 517 -6.91 -26.72 -25.62
C GLY A 517 -7.85 -27.79 -25.05
N ASP A 518 -8.42 -27.57 -23.86
CA ASP A 518 -9.39 -28.46 -23.21
C ASP A 518 -10.81 -28.23 -23.75
N GLN A 519 -11.18 -28.93 -24.80
CA GLN A 519 -12.50 -28.76 -25.46
C GLN A 519 -13.67 -29.19 -24.55
N GLU A 520 -13.49 -30.21 -23.71
CA GLU A 520 -14.53 -30.64 -22.75
C GLU A 520 -14.73 -29.59 -21.67
N GLY A 521 -13.63 -28.99 -21.19
CA GLY A 521 -13.67 -27.87 -20.28
C GLY A 521 -14.38 -26.64 -20.90
N VAL A 522 -14.07 -26.29 -22.13
CA VAL A 522 -14.74 -25.18 -22.85
C VAL A 522 -16.25 -25.40 -22.87
N GLN A 523 -16.71 -26.58 -23.26
CA GLN A 523 -18.15 -26.88 -23.30
C GLN A 523 -18.76 -26.80 -21.89
N LYS A 524 -18.17 -27.48 -20.91
CA LYS A 524 -18.63 -27.47 -19.50
C LYS A 524 -18.80 -26.09 -18.95
N TRP A 525 -17.77 -25.24 -19.09
CA TRP A 525 -17.79 -23.89 -18.52
C TRP A 525 -18.70 -22.94 -19.29
N SER A 526 -18.88 -23.14 -20.61
CA SER A 526 -19.88 -22.39 -21.41
C SER A 526 -21.28 -22.66 -20.92
N GLU A 527 -21.66 -23.95 -20.78
CA GLU A 527 -23.00 -24.35 -20.31
C GLU A 527 -23.28 -23.80 -18.89
N LYS A 528 -22.27 -23.83 -18.00
CA LYS A 528 -22.40 -23.27 -16.65
C LYS A 528 -22.56 -21.75 -16.68
N PHE A 529 -21.76 -21.05 -17.49
CA PHE A 529 -21.85 -19.60 -17.65
C PHE A 529 -23.21 -19.15 -18.20
N ASP A 530 -23.70 -19.83 -19.24
CA ASP A 530 -25.01 -19.54 -19.85
C ASP A 530 -26.15 -19.74 -18.84
N ARG A 531 -26.08 -20.81 -18.04
CA ARG A 531 -27.04 -21.08 -16.97
C ARG A 531 -27.06 -19.97 -15.93
N ILE A 532 -25.92 -19.67 -15.31
CA ILE A 532 -25.85 -18.68 -14.22
C ILE A 532 -26.20 -17.28 -14.74
N SER A 533 -25.75 -16.91 -15.93
CA SER A 533 -26.11 -15.65 -16.58
C SER A 533 -27.62 -15.55 -16.81
N GLY A 534 -28.25 -16.66 -17.22
CA GLY A 534 -29.71 -16.77 -17.37
C GLY A 534 -30.45 -16.54 -16.06
N LEU A 535 -29.96 -17.11 -14.95
CA LEU A 535 -30.54 -16.96 -13.61
C LEU A 535 -30.45 -15.52 -13.11
N ILE A 536 -29.26 -14.91 -13.16
CA ILE A 536 -29.04 -13.50 -12.76
C ILE A 536 -29.97 -12.59 -13.58
N ASN A 537 -30.01 -12.77 -14.89
CA ASN A 537 -30.88 -11.95 -15.76
C ASN A 537 -32.37 -12.19 -15.54
N LYS A 538 -32.80 -13.36 -15.07
CA LYS A 538 -34.20 -13.68 -14.85
C LYS A 538 -34.71 -13.23 -13.48
N PHE A 539 -33.93 -13.46 -12.42
CA PHE A 539 -34.40 -13.32 -11.05
C PHE A 539 -33.87 -12.06 -10.33
N MET A 540 -32.64 -11.62 -10.67
CA MET A 540 -31.99 -10.50 -9.97
C MET A 540 -32.18 -9.15 -10.67
N TRP A 541 -32.76 -9.13 -11.88
CA TRP A 541 -33.08 -7.90 -12.63
C TRP A 541 -34.51 -7.46 -12.37
N ASP A 542 -34.70 -6.20 -11.96
CA ASP A 542 -36.01 -5.60 -11.87
C ASP A 542 -36.30 -4.75 -13.11
N ASP A 543 -37.33 -5.15 -13.87
CA ASP A 543 -37.70 -4.46 -15.12
C ASP A 543 -38.26 -3.05 -14.89
N LYS A 544 -38.82 -2.78 -13.70
CA LYS A 544 -39.38 -1.48 -13.38
C LYS A 544 -38.29 -0.47 -13.05
N ASP A 545 -37.33 -0.89 -12.20
CA ASP A 545 -36.25 -0.04 -11.74
C ASP A 545 -35.06 -0.06 -12.73
N GLN A 546 -35.04 -1.02 -13.67
CA GLN A 546 -33.96 -1.25 -14.63
C GLN A 546 -32.59 -1.38 -13.94
N PHE A 547 -32.55 -2.19 -12.84
CA PHE A 547 -31.37 -2.38 -12.02
C PHE A 547 -31.33 -3.81 -11.44
N TYR A 548 -30.12 -4.29 -11.07
CA TYR A 548 -29.93 -5.59 -10.42
C TYR A 548 -29.90 -5.46 -8.90
N TYR A 549 -30.48 -6.46 -8.20
CA TYR A 549 -30.59 -6.52 -6.76
C TYR A 549 -30.38 -7.93 -6.23
N HIS A 550 -30.10 -8.07 -4.93
CA HIS A 550 -30.24 -9.33 -4.20
C HIS A 550 -31.71 -9.79 -4.22
N VAL A 551 -31.92 -11.10 -4.10
CA VAL A 551 -33.24 -11.68 -3.93
C VAL A 551 -33.28 -12.60 -2.73
N ALA A 552 -34.44 -12.80 -2.14
CA ALA A 552 -34.65 -13.75 -1.06
C ALA A 552 -34.50 -15.19 -1.59
N MET A 553 -33.67 -16.01 -0.97
CA MET A 553 -33.47 -17.43 -1.34
C MET A 553 -34.77 -18.21 -1.35
N SER A 554 -35.72 -17.88 -0.47
CA SER A 554 -36.98 -18.65 -0.28
C SER A 554 -37.95 -18.58 -1.46
N ASP A 555 -37.95 -17.47 -2.25
CA ASP A 555 -38.95 -17.24 -3.30
C ASP A 555 -38.50 -16.36 -4.46
N ASN A 556 -37.20 -16.01 -4.49
CA ASN A 556 -36.57 -15.12 -5.47
C ASN A 556 -37.25 -13.72 -5.55
N SER A 557 -37.87 -13.25 -4.48
CA SER A 557 -38.49 -11.94 -4.43
C SER A 557 -37.50 -10.85 -4.01
N PHE A 558 -37.81 -9.60 -4.35
CA PHE A 558 -37.04 -8.41 -3.89
C PHE A 558 -37.45 -7.93 -2.51
N THR A 559 -38.04 -8.81 -1.70
CA THR A 559 -38.45 -8.54 -0.33
C THR A 559 -38.07 -9.71 0.58
N PHE A 560 -37.58 -9.38 1.77
CA PHE A 560 -37.26 -10.36 2.79
C PHE A 560 -37.82 -9.88 4.13
N GLU A 561 -38.60 -10.72 4.82
CA GLU A 561 -39.31 -10.40 6.09
C GLU A 561 -40.07 -9.07 6.06
N GLY A 562 -40.62 -8.68 4.91
CA GLY A 562 -41.41 -7.45 4.74
C GLY A 562 -40.61 -6.22 4.37
N GLU A 563 -39.28 -6.30 4.38
CA GLU A 563 -38.36 -5.22 3.97
C GLU A 563 -37.95 -5.36 2.51
N SER A 564 -37.75 -4.22 1.83
CA SER A 564 -37.29 -4.20 0.44
C SER A 564 -35.78 -4.40 0.34
N LEU A 565 -35.35 -5.35 -0.49
CA LEU A 565 -33.96 -5.59 -0.84
C LEU A 565 -33.44 -4.63 -1.94
N LYS A 566 -34.32 -3.80 -2.50
CA LYS A 566 -33.98 -2.90 -3.61
C LYS A 566 -33.19 -1.69 -3.12
N ARG A 567 -31.93 -1.88 -2.86
CA ARG A 567 -30.94 -0.84 -2.62
C ARG A 567 -30.03 -0.73 -3.83
N GLN A 568 -29.96 0.44 -4.44
CA GLN A 568 -29.06 0.67 -5.58
C GLN A 568 -27.63 0.81 -5.07
N GLU A 569 -26.91 -0.32 -5.07
CA GLU A 569 -25.52 -0.41 -4.70
C GLU A 569 -24.62 -0.58 -5.95
N ILE A 570 -23.33 -0.27 -5.81
CA ILE A 570 -22.34 -0.42 -6.89
C ILE A 570 -22.30 -1.85 -7.48
N ILE A 571 -22.65 -2.86 -6.69
CA ILE A 571 -22.71 -4.26 -7.13
C ILE A 571 -23.72 -4.49 -8.26
N GLY A 572 -24.73 -3.64 -8.41
CA GLY A 572 -25.69 -3.67 -9.50
C GLY A 572 -25.05 -3.45 -10.89
N PHE A 573 -23.82 -2.94 -10.95
CA PHE A 573 -23.05 -2.80 -12.20
C PHE A 573 -22.14 -3.99 -12.49
N LEU A 574 -21.88 -4.88 -11.50
CA LEU A 574 -21.00 -6.04 -11.68
C LEU A 574 -21.42 -6.99 -12.81
N PRO A 575 -22.73 -7.17 -13.14
CA PRO A 575 -23.12 -7.98 -14.31
C PRO A 575 -22.54 -7.47 -15.64
N MET A 576 -22.14 -6.19 -15.74
CA MET A 576 -21.38 -5.69 -16.90
C MET A 576 -19.91 -6.18 -16.86
N TRP A 577 -19.28 -6.09 -15.71
CA TRP A 577 -17.91 -6.59 -15.50
C TRP A 577 -17.80 -8.09 -15.79
N ALA A 578 -18.76 -8.88 -15.31
CA ALA A 578 -18.79 -10.34 -15.48
C ALA A 578 -19.33 -10.81 -16.85
N HIS A 579 -19.56 -9.93 -17.82
CA HIS A 579 -20.13 -10.23 -19.14
C HIS A 579 -21.54 -10.86 -19.12
N VAL A 580 -22.28 -10.69 -18.04
CA VAL A 580 -23.61 -11.29 -17.78
C VAL A 580 -24.75 -10.42 -18.32
N ALA A 581 -24.64 -9.10 -18.20
CA ALA A 581 -25.70 -8.19 -18.62
C ALA A 581 -25.96 -8.28 -20.13
N THR A 582 -27.23 -8.19 -20.57
CA THR A 582 -27.52 -8.00 -21.99
C THR A 582 -27.10 -6.60 -22.45
N LYS A 583 -26.95 -6.38 -23.75
CA LYS A 583 -26.61 -5.06 -24.29
C LYS A 583 -27.66 -3.99 -23.93
N GLU A 584 -28.93 -4.37 -23.89
CA GLU A 584 -30.04 -3.53 -23.51
C GLU A 584 -29.92 -3.12 -22.03
N ARG A 585 -29.69 -4.10 -21.13
CA ARG A 585 -29.51 -3.84 -19.69
C ARG A 585 -28.26 -3.03 -19.40
N ALA A 586 -27.16 -3.33 -20.09
CA ALA A 586 -25.94 -2.51 -19.98
C ALA A 586 -26.21 -1.03 -20.33
N LYS A 587 -27.03 -0.80 -21.36
CA LYS A 587 -27.45 0.57 -21.72
C LYS A 587 -28.33 1.21 -20.63
N ASP A 588 -29.20 0.44 -19.99
CA ASP A 588 -30.03 0.99 -18.90
C ASP A 588 -29.18 1.24 -17.66
N LEU A 589 -28.25 0.35 -17.31
CA LEU A 589 -27.29 0.55 -16.22
C LEU A 589 -26.43 1.81 -16.44
N THR A 590 -26.00 2.12 -17.68
CA THR A 590 -25.24 3.34 -17.93
C THR A 590 -26.04 4.63 -17.66
N LYS A 591 -27.36 4.61 -17.74
CA LYS A 591 -28.21 5.76 -17.36
C LYS A 591 -28.16 6.00 -15.83
N HIS A 592 -28.30 4.91 -15.04
CA HIS A 592 -28.12 5.01 -13.59
C HIS A 592 -26.72 5.45 -13.20
N LEU A 593 -25.71 4.88 -13.84
CA LEU A 593 -24.31 5.20 -13.55
C LEU A 593 -23.99 6.67 -13.81
N THR A 594 -24.51 7.24 -14.91
CA THR A 594 -24.20 8.63 -15.33
C THR A 594 -25.10 9.68 -14.72
N ASP A 595 -26.04 9.30 -13.86
CA ASP A 595 -26.90 10.22 -13.14
C ASP A 595 -26.13 10.86 -11.96
N PRO A 596 -25.92 12.20 -11.97
CA PRO A 596 -25.20 12.89 -10.90
C PRO A 596 -25.94 12.89 -9.57
N ASP A 597 -27.25 12.68 -9.55
CA ASP A 597 -28.04 12.59 -8.31
C ASP A 597 -27.92 11.22 -7.64
N THR A 598 -27.32 10.22 -8.32
CA THR A 598 -27.16 8.86 -7.81
C THR A 598 -25.70 8.44 -7.74
N PHE A 599 -25.09 8.09 -8.87
CA PHE A 599 -23.77 7.43 -8.90
C PHE A 599 -22.64 8.28 -9.52
N TRP A 600 -22.96 9.27 -10.38
CA TRP A 600 -21.91 10.03 -11.08
C TRP A 600 -21.39 11.20 -10.24
N ARG A 601 -20.72 10.88 -9.12
CA ARG A 601 -20.24 11.91 -8.20
C ARG A 601 -18.93 12.53 -8.67
N GLU A 602 -18.45 13.56 -7.95
CA GLU A 602 -17.27 14.33 -8.36
C GLU A 602 -16.02 13.47 -8.44
N PHE A 603 -15.79 12.59 -7.44
CA PHE A 603 -14.56 11.83 -7.28
C PHE A 603 -14.66 10.35 -7.71
N GLY A 604 -15.80 9.85 -8.11
CA GLY A 604 -16.00 8.48 -8.58
C GLY A 604 -17.42 7.96 -8.37
N VAL A 605 -17.57 6.64 -8.36
CA VAL A 605 -18.85 5.95 -8.16
C VAL A 605 -18.98 5.54 -6.69
N PRO A 606 -19.97 6.05 -5.95
CA PRO A 606 -20.19 5.65 -4.57
C PRO A 606 -20.66 4.19 -4.48
N THR A 607 -20.33 3.52 -3.38
CA THR A 607 -20.79 2.15 -3.09
C THR A 607 -22.31 2.03 -2.97
N LEU A 608 -22.98 3.11 -2.56
CA LEU A 608 -24.44 3.23 -2.49
C LEU A 608 -24.90 4.48 -3.22
N SER A 609 -26.03 4.39 -3.93
CA SER A 609 -26.63 5.55 -4.63
C SER A 609 -26.83 6.73 -3.66
N ALA A 610 -26.43 7.94 -4.11
CA ALA A 610 -26.62 9.15 -3.32
C ALA A 610 -28.09 9.52 -3.06
N ALA A 611 -29.03 8.92 -3.80
CA ALA A 611 -30.47 9.05 -3.57
C ALA A 611 -30.99 8.12 -2.45
N ASP A 612 -30.21 7.16 -1.97
CA ASP A 612 -30.63 6.28 -0.88
C ASP A 612 -30.57 7.02 0.46
N PRO A 613 -31.60 6.87 1.34
CA PRO A 613 -31.62 7.54 2.63
C PRO A 613 -30.49 7.15 3.59
N HIS A 614 -29.79 6.02 3.35
CA HIS A 614 -28.64 5.58 4.15
C HIS A 614 -27.31 6.04 3.55
N TYR A 615 -27.33 6.77 2.42
CA TYR A 615 -26.13 7.28 1.81
C TYR A 615 -25.39 8.25 2.73
N THR A 616 -24.09 8.06 2.86
CA THR A 616 -23.20 9.01 3.52
C THR A 616 -21.89 9.12 2.76
N PRO A 617 -21.52 10.33 2.27
CA PRO A 617 -20.23 10.57 1.65
C PRO A 617 -19.12 10.78 2.69
N PHE A 618 -19.47 10.80 3.98
CA PHE A 618 -18.51 11.01 5.04
C PHE A 618 -17.66 9.77 5.27
N VAL A 619 -16.38 9.97 5.23
CA VAL A 619 -15.37 9.02 5.60
C VAL A 619 -15.05 9.25 7.08
N ASP A 620 -15.82 8.60 7.95
CA ASP A 620 -15.70 8.70 9.41
C ASP A 620 -15.71 7.29 10.01
N GLY A 621 -14.57 6.86 10.46
CA GLY A 621 -14.33 5.50 10.92
C GLY A 621 -13.85 4.56 9.82
N CYS A 622 -13.81 3.26 10.05
CA CYS A 622 -13.35 2.26 9.10
C CYS A 622 -14.49 1.59 8.33
N CYS A 623 -14.16 1.17 7.10
CA CYS A 623 -14.88 0.10 6.40
C CYS A 623 -16.35 0.42 6.04
N ARG A 624 -16.62 1.66 5.68
CA ARG A 624 -17.96 2.09 5.27
C ARG A 624 -18.25 1.71 3.81
N TRP A 625 -19.42 1.09 3.59
CA TRP A 625 -19.88 0.64 2.27
C TRP A 625 -21.22 1.24 1.85
N ASN A 626 -21.59 2.36 2.45
CA ASN A 626 -22.81 3.08 2.18
C ASN A 626 -22.57 4.48 1.62
N GLY A 627 -21.53 4.64 0.81
CA GLY A 627 -21.23 5.92 0.14
C GLY A 627 -19.79 6.07 -0.33
N PRO A 628 -18.75 5.81 0.49
CA PRO A 628 -17.36 6.00 0.07
C PRO A 628 -16.99 5.26 -1.21
N ILE A 629 -16.01 5.81 -1.91
CA ILE A 629 -15.42 5.18 -3.10
C ILE A 629 -14.36 4.19 -2.66
N TRP A 630 -14.41 3.01 -3.23
CA TRP A 630 -13.41 1.97 -3.13
C TRP A 630 -12.86 1.72 -4.54
N LEU A 631 -11.63 2.13 -4.79
CA LEU A 631 -11.03 2.14 -6.12
C LEU A 631 -11.10 0.80 -6.84
N LEU A 632 -11.06 -0.29 -6.10
CA LEU A 632 -11.21 -1.63 -6.60
C LEU A 632 -12.57 -1.86 -7.28
N TRP A 633 -13.67 -1.39 -6.65
CA TRP A 633 -15.02 -1.53 -7.17
C TRP A 633 -15.25 -0.59 -8.36
N ASP A 634 -14.76 0.65 -8.27
CA ASP A 634 -14.79 1.59 -9.40
C ASP A 634 -14.02 1.04 -10.61
N TYR A 635 -12.90 0.34 -10.37
CA TYR A 635 -12.16 -0.33 -11.44
C TYR A 635 -12.99 -1.45 -12.10
N MET A 636 -13.73 -2.27 -11.33
CA MET A 636 -14.62 -3.28 -11.92
C MET A 636 -15.75 -2.64 -12.74
N VAL A 637 -16.31 -1.51 -12.29
CA VAL A 637 -17.29 -0.74 -13.09
C VAL A 637 -16.66 -0.23 -14.39
N LEU A 638 -15.42 0.30 -14.30
CA LEU A 638 -14.68 0.78 -15.47
C LEU A 638 -14.42 -0.36 -16.49
N ASP A 639 -13.95 -1.51 -16.02
CA ASP A 639 -13.74 -2.70 -16.86
C ASP A 639 -15.05 -3.18 -17.48
N GLY A 640 -16.15 -3.18 -16.72
CA GLY A 640 -17.49 -3.45 -17.21
C GLY A 640 -17.92 -2.50 -18.34
N LEU A 641 -17.65 -1.20 -18.20
CA LEU A 641 -17.91 -0.23 -19.28
C LEU A 641 -17.13 -0.55 -20.55
N GLN A 642 -15.86 -0.93 -20.43
CA GLN A 642 -15.03 -1.30 -21.58
C GLN A 642 -15.51 -2.59 -22.25
N ASN A 643 -15.98 -3.60 -21.47
CA ASN A 643 -16.53 -4.84 -21.99
C ASN A 643 -17.74 -4.62 -22.92
N TYR A 644 -18.49 -3.54 -22.73
CA TYR A 644 -19.64 -3.16 -23.54
C TYR A 644 -19.38 -2.03 -24.53
N GLY A 645 -18.11 -1.60 -24.69
CA GLY A 645 -17.71 -0.57 -25.66
C GLY A 645 -18.01 0.88 -25.24
N TYR A 646 -18.22 1.12 -23.93
CA TYR A 646 -18.38 2.45 -23.38
C TYR A 646 -17.04 3.11 -22.98
N ASP A 647 -16.03 3.00 -23.87
CA ASP A 647 -14.65 3.45 -23.61
C ASP A 647 -14.55 4.92 -23.19
N LYS A 648 -15.45 5.78 -23.69
CA LYS A 648 -15.49 7.20 -23.29
C LYS A 648 -15.91 7.35 -21.83
N LEU A 649 -16.96 6.65 -21.39
CA LEU A 649 -17.40 6.68 -20.00
C LEU A 649 -16.37 6.05 -19.07
N ALA A 650 -15.72 4.96 -19.48
CA ALA A 650 -14.62 4.36 -18.73
C ALA A 650 -13.48 5.36 -18.50
N ARG A 651 -13.13 6.15 -19.51
CA ARG A 651 -12.11 7.20 -19.36
C ARG A 651 -12.56 8.32 -18.43
N GLU A 652 -13.81 8.79 -18.54
CA GLU A 652 -14.38 9.81 -17.65
C GLU A 652 -14.41 9.32 -16.19
N LEU A 653 -14.72 8.04 -15.94
CA LEU A 653 -14.64 7.44 -14.61
C LEU A 653 -13.18 7.37 -14.12
N GLY A 654 -12.25 6.95 -14.97
CA GLY A 654 -10.82 6.96 -14.64
C GLY A 654 -10.31 8.36 -14.28
N ASP A 655 -10.75 9.42 -14.96
CA ASP A 655 -10.42 10.81 -14.63
C ASP A 655 -10.95 11.22 -13.24
N LYS A 656 -12.13 10.74 -12.83
CA LYS A 656 -12.69 10.97 -11.49
C LYS A 656 -11.88 10.24 -10.41
N MET A 657 -11.56 8.97 -10.63
CA MET A 657 -10.69 8.20 -9.73
C MET A 657 -9.31 8.86 -9.60
N MET A 658 -8.74 9.33 -10.71
CA MET A 658 -7.48 10.10 -10.70
C MET A 658 -7.61 11.40 -9.90
N LEU A 659 -8.74 12.11 -9.99
CA LEU A 659 -8.97 13.32 -9.20
C LEU A 659 -8.99 13.02 -7.70
N ALA A 660 -9.68 11.95 -7.27
CA ALA A 660 -9.71 11.51 -5.88
C ALA A 660 -8.28 11.26 -5.35
N VAL A 661 -7.53 10.44 -6.05
CA VAL A 661 -6.19 10.00 -5.64
C VAL A 661 -5.18 11.15 -5.70
N THR A 662 -5.15 11.94 -6.79
CA THR A 662 -4.19 13.04 -6.93
C THR A 662 -4.40 14.12 -5.89
N THR A 663 -5.66 14.40 -5.54
CA THR A 663 -5.99 15.41 -4.51
C THR A 663 -5.45 15.00 -3.15
N GLN A 664 -5.58 13.74 -2.78
CA GLN A 664 -5.09 13.24 -1.50
C GLN A 664 -3.56 13.07 -1.49
N LEU A 665 -2.98 12.55 -2.57
CA LEU A 665 -1.52 12.47 -2.70
C LEU A 665 -0.86 13.86 -2.65
N ALA A 666 -1.45 14.87 -3.30
CA ALA A 666 -0.93 16.23 -3.24
C ALA A 666 -1.01 16.87 -1.83
N LYS A 667 -1.91 16.40 -0.99
CA LYS A 667 -2.12 16.89 0.38
C LYS A 667 -1.36 16.09 1.43
N ASN A 668 -1.41 14.75 1.34
CA ASN A 668 -0.97 13.84 2.39
C ASN A 668 0.19 12.93 1.96
N HIS A 669 0.49 12.84 0.66
CA HIS A 669 1.51 11.96 0.08
C HIS A 669 1.31 10.46 0.38
N HIS A 670 0.07 10.06 0.68
CA HIS A 670 -0.36 8.68 0.90
C HIS A 670 -1.47 8.27 -0.05
N PHE A 671 -1.52 7.01 -0.40
CA PHE A 671 -2.74 6.36 -0.86
C PHE A 671 -3.62 6.03 0.35
N TRP A 672 -4.93 5.89 0.14
CA TRP A 672 -5.90 5.62 1.20
C TRP A 672 -6.82 4.48 0.81
N GLU A 673 -7.32 3.72 1.78
CA GLU A 673 -8.18 2.57 1.53
C GLU A 673 -9.50 2.97 0.86
N SER A 674 -10.06 4.12 1.23
CA SER A 674 -11.27 4.66 0.60
C SER A 674 -11.25 6.19 0.52
N TYR A 675 -12.12 6.75 -0.33
CA TYR A 675 -12.22 8.18 -0.59
C TYR A 675 -13.69 8.62 -0.54
N SER A 676 -13.92 9.90 -0.22
CA SER A 676 -15.26 10.47 -0.33
C SER A 676 -15.63 10.70 -1.79
N PRO A 677 -16.87 10.39 -2.22
CA PRO A 677 -17.35 10.69 -3.55
C PRO A 677 -17.63 12.19 -3.80
N ASP A 678 -17.84 12.97 -2.73
CA ASP A 678 -18.33 14.35 -2.81
C ASP A 678 -17.34 15.40 -2.31
N TYR A 679 -16.32 14.99 -1.54
CA TYR A 679 -15.36 15.89 -0.91
C TYR A 679 -13.92 15.40 -1.10
N PRO A 680 -12.93 16.29 -1.06
CA PRO A 680 -11.52 15.87 -1.06
C PRO A 680 -11.12 15.31 0.32
N ALA A 681 -11.69 14.18 0.68
CA ALA A 681 -11.50 13.47 1.94
C ALA A 681 -11.23 11.98 1.71
N GLN A 682 -10.65 11.34 2.69
CA GLN A 682 -10.24 9.95 2.68
C GLN A 682 -10.51 9.27 4.02
N GLU A 683 -10.54 7.95 4.02
CA GLU A 683 -10.76 7.14 5.23
C GLU A 683 -9.83 5.93 5.30
N CYS A 684 -9.78 5.36 6.50
CA CYS A 684 -9.07 4.12 6.84
C CYS A 684 -7.56 4.22 6.70
N PRO A 685 -6.82 3.14 6.89
CA PRO A 685 -5.38 3.25 6.95
C PRO A 685 -4.79 3.69 5.62
N ALA A 686 -3.75 4.48 5.74
CA ALA A 686 -2.93 4.85 4.61
C ALA A 686 -2.22 3.63 4.01
N ASN A 687 -1.98 3.71 2.70
CA ASN A 687 -1.11 2.79 1.96
C ASN A 687 -1.63 1.35 1.92
N TYR A 688 -2.92 1.20 1.69
CA TYR A 688 -3.51 -0.11 1.48
C TYR A 688 -3.16 -0.64 0.08
N ILE A 689 -2.79 -1.92 -0.01
CA ILE A 689 -2.19 -2.52 -1.22
C ILE A 689 -3.07 -2.40 -2.46
N TRP A 690 -4.39 -2.50 -2.34
CA TRP A 690 -5.28 -2.52 -3.51
C TRP A 690 -5.39 -1.19 -4.25
N ASP A 691 -4.96 -0.08 -3.66
CA ASP A 691 -4.87 1.20 -4.38
C ASP A 691 -3.86 1.18 -5.53
N SER A 692 -3.00 0.16 -5.57
CA SER A 692 -2.15 -0.12 -6.72
C SER A 692 -2.94 -0.41 -8.00
N ILE A 693 -4.25 -0.70 -7.91
CA ILE A 693 -5.16 -0.88 -9.05
C ILE A 693 -5.15 0.35 -9.99
N MET A 694 -4.80 1.53 -9.47
CA MET A 694 -4.63 2.73 -10.27
C MET A 694 -3.62 2.54 -11.42
N ALA A 695 -2.56 1.75 -11.22
CA ALA A 695 -1.61 1.46 -12.29
C ALA A 695 -2.24 0.58 -13.38
N LYS A 696 -3.05 -0.43 -13.01
CA LYS A 696 -3.78 -1.26 -13.98
C LYS A 696 -4.80 -0.45 -14.77
N MET A 697 -5.60 0.36 -14.09
CA MET A 697 -6.54 1.28 -14.70
C MET A 697 -5.88 2.17 -15.76
N LEU A 698 -4.73 2.77 -15.43
CA LEU A 698 -4.00 3.62 -16.37
C LEU A 698 -3.43 2.85 -17.56
N ILE A 699 -2.97 1.60 -17.34
CA ILE A 699 -2.56 0.70 -18.44
C ILE A 699 -3.75 0.46 -19.39
N ASP A 700 -4.90 0.08 -18.87
CA ASP A 700 -6.06 -0.27 -19.68
C ASP A 700 -6.64 0.92 -20.46
N LEU A 701 -6.56 2.13 -19.88
CA LEU A 701 -7.03 3.36 -20.52
C LEU A 701 -6.09 3.91 -21.59
N TYR A 702 -4.77 3.71 -21.45
CA TYR A 702 -3.78 4.39 -22.28
C TYR A 702 -2.94 3.47 -23.18
N GLN A 703 -2.97 2.14 -22.98
CA GLN A 703 -2.18 1.19 -23.78
C GLN A 703 -2.95 0.55 -24.95
N LYS A 704 -4.21 0.90 -25.20
CA LYS A 704 -5.00 0.40 -26.33
C LYS A 704 -4.54 0.94 -27.67
#